data_08daa365e0618ee0363caa45fcf2433f
#
_entry.id   08daa365e0618ee0363caa45fcf2433f
#
_cell.length_a   1.000
_cell.length_b   1.000
_cell.length_c   1.000
_cell.angle_alpha   90.00
_cell.angle_beta   90.00
_cell.angle_gamma   90.00
#
_symmetry.space_group_name_H-M   'P 1'
#
loop_
_entity.id
_entity.type
_entity.pdbx_description
1 polymer ?
#
loop_
_entity_poly.entity_id
_entity_poly.type
_entity_poly.pdbx_seq_one_letter_code
_entity_poly.pdbx_strand_id
1 'polypeptide(L)'
;MNTDYRKALPGTGLDYFDARSAVEAIEKGAYDTLPYTSRVFAENLVRRCEPSLLTDALKQLIERKRDLDFPWFPARVVCHDILGQTAFVDLAGLRDAIAARGGDPALVNPVVPTQLVVDHSLAVECGGYDKDAFAKNRAIEDRRNEDRFHFIDWTKKAFKNVDVIPPGNGILHQINLERMSPVVQVQDGVAYPDTLVGTDSHTPMVDALGVIAVGVGGLEAESVMLGRASWMRLPDIVGVELTGERQSGITATDIVLALTEFLRKEKVVSAYLEFYGEGASRLTLGDRATIANMAPEFGATAAMFYIDEQTIRYLKLTGRDDSLVKLVETYAKEAGLWADTLSRAQYERVLRFDLSSVTRNIAGPSNPHRRVPTSELAARGISGKVENEPGKMPDGAVIIAAITSCTNTNNPRNMIAAGLLARNANRAGLLRKPWVKSSLAPGSKAVTLYLEAAGLLPELEKLGFGVVAYACTSCNGMSGALDPVIQKEIVDRDLYATAVLSGNRNFDGRIHPYAKQAFLASPPLVVAYAIAGTIRFDIEKDVLGVDANGKPVTLKDLWPTDEEIDAVVEASVKPEQFRRVYEPMFALAAQQGPRAEPLYDWRPQSTYIRRPPYWEGALAGERTLKDMRALAVLGDNITTDHLSPSNAIMRTSAAGEYLEKMGLPEEDFNSYATHRGDHLTAQRATFANPTLKNEMVIENGQVKAGSLARIEPEGKVTRMWEAIETYMERKQPLIIIAGADYGQGSSRDWAAKGVRLAGVEAIVAEGFERIHRTNLVGMGVLPLEFKPGTNRLTLGIDGTETFDVIGERTPRADLTLVIQRKNGERVSVPVTCRLDTAEEVSIYEAGGVLQRFAQDFLESSAAA
;
A
#
# COMPACT_ATOMS: atom_id res chain seq x y z
N MET A 1 4.34 22.93 -24.12
CA MET A 1 3.58 21.88 -24.78
C MET A 1 3.95 21.83 -26.24
N ASN A 2 4.22 20.66 -26.79
CA ASN A 2 4.52 20.49 -28.21
C ASN A 2 3.20 20.49 -29.01
N THR A 3 2.86 21.61 -29.64
CA THR A 3 1.58 21.76 -30.36
C THR A 3 1.53 21.03 -31.69
N ASP A 4 2.65 20.52 -32.20
CA ASP A 4 2.76 19.90 -33.54
C ASP A 4 1.91 18.61 -33.64
N TYR A 5 1.66 17.95 -32.51
CA TYR A 5 0.89 16.71 -32.46
C TYR A 5 -0.51 16.89 -31.84
N ARG A 6 -0.90 18.12 -31.56
CA ARG A 6 -2.26 18.43 -31.08
C ARG A 6 -3.25 18.37 -32.23
N LYS A 7 -4.25 17.52 -32.11
CA LYS A 7 -5.26 17.26 -33.13
C LYS A 7 -6.67 17.24 -32.54
N ALA A 8 -7.66 17.51 -33.36
CA ALA A 8 -9.06 17.34 -32.96
C ALA A 8 -9.39 15.87 -32.73
N LEU A 9 -10.02 15.57 -31.59
CA LEU A 9 -10.56 14.24 -31.29
C LEU A 9 -11.92 14.08 -31.98
N PRO A 10 -12.06 13.16 -32.95
CA PRO A 10 -13.25 13.06 -33.75
C PRO A 10 -14.53 12.89 -32.94
N GLY A 11 -15.56 13.68 -33.28
CA GLY A 11 -16.90 13.59 -32.68
C GLY A 11 -17.05 14.09 -31.24
N THR A 12 -16.06 14.80 -30.68
CA THR A 12 -16.07 15.23 -29.27
C THR A 12 -16.02 16.74 -29.07
N GLY A 13 -15.57 17.52 -30.06
CA GLY A 13 -15.26 18.94 -29.85
C GLY A 13 -14.03 19.21 -28.98
N LEU A 14 -13.27 18.18 -28.63
CA LEU A 14 -12.02 18.26 -27.86
C LEU A 14 -10.82 18.00 -28.76
N ASP A 15 -9.66 18.42 -28.29
CA ASP A 15 -8.38 18.05 -28.87
C ASP A 15 -7.74 16.89 -28.11
N TYR A 16 -6.74 16.26 -28.71
CA TYR A 16 -5.86 15.28 -28.06
C TYR A 16 -4.46 15.36 -28.65
N PHE A 17 -3.49 14.76 -28.00
CA PHE A 17 -2.11 14.63 -28.51
C PHE A 17 -1.93 13.29 -29.19
N ASP A 18 -1.62 13.33 -30.49
CA ASP A 18 -1.45 12.14 -31.32
C ASP A 18 -0.07 11.52 -31.14
N ALA A 19 0.08 10.70 -30.11
CA ALA A 19 1.31 9.98 -29.80
C ALA A 19 1.69 8.98 -30.92
N ARG A 20 0.72 8.40 -31.60
CA ARG A 20 0.96 7.52 -32.75
C ARG A 20 1.79 8.22 -33.82
N SER A 21 1.36 9.40 -34.23
CA SER A 21 2.09 10.17 -35.28
C SER A 21 3.50 10.52 -34.83
N ALA A 22 3.73 10.85 -33.57
CA ALA A 22 5.04 11.16 -33.02
C ALA A 22 5.99 9.94 -33.07
N VAL A 23 5.49 8.77 -32.66
CA VAL A 23 6.24 7.50 -32.68
C VAL A 23 6.53 7.06 -34.12
N GLU A 24 5.51 7.08 -34.99
CA GLU A 24 5.65 6.70 -36.42
C GLU A 24 6.61 7.59 -37.18
N ALA A 25 6.76 8.86 -36.79
CA ALA A 25 7.74 9.78 -37.39
C ALA A 25 9.20 9.36 -37.09
N ILE A 26 9.43 8.61 -36.01
CA ILE A 26 10.76 8.08 -35.67
C ILE A 26 10.96 6.72 -36.32
N GLU A 27 10.00 5.79 -36.19
CA GLU A 27 10.06 4.46 -36.78
C GLU A 27 8.67 4.01 -37.24
N LYS A 28 8.51 3.79 -38.52
CA LYS A 28 7.24 3.39 -39.13
C LYS A 28 6.81 2.00 -38.62
N GLY A 29 5.57 1.88 -38.19
CA GLY A 29 4.97 0.64 -37.63
C GLY A 29 5.31 0.40 -36.18
N ALA A 30 6.12 1.23 -35.54
CA ALA A 30 6.55 1.01 -34.16
C ALA A 30 5.41 1.13 -33.14
N TYR A 31 4.47 2.06 -33.35
CA TYR A 31 3.38 2.27 -32.37
C TYR A 31 2.55 1.03 -32.13
N ASP A 32 2.22 0.26 -33.16
CA ASP A 32 1.40 -0.96 -33.04
C ASP A 32 2.11 -2.07 -32.25
N THR A 33 3.43 -2.03 -32.14
CA THR A 33 4.21 -3.01 -31.37
C THR A 33 4.40 -2.58 -29.91
N LEU A 34 4.11 -1.32 -29.57
CA LEU A 34 4.26 -0.84 -28.22
C LEU A 34 3.23 -1.47 -27.27
N PRO A 35 3.63 -1.90 -26.07
CA PRO A 35 2.71 -2.24 -25.01
C PRO A 35 1.80 -1.08 -24.62
N TYR A 36 0.68 -1.36 -23.98
CA TYR A 36 -0.27 -0.37 -23.49
C TYR A 36 0.41 0.74 -22.66
N THR A 37 1.21 0.34 -21.67
CA THR A 37 1.95 1.26 -20.79
C THR A 37 2.85 2.21 -21.58
N SER A 38 3.58 1.69 -22.57
CA SER A 38 4.43 2.52 -23.44
C SER A 38 3.65 3.51 -24.28
N ARG A 39 2.43 3.16 -24.73
CA ARG A 39 1.55 4.09 -25.47
C ARG A 39 1.08 5.24 -24.59
N VAL A 40 0.75 4.97 -23.33
CA VAL A 40 0.39 6.01 -22.36
C VAL A 40 1.58 6.91 -22.03
N PHE A 41 2.77 6.35 -21.83
CA PHE A 41 3.98 7.14 -21.62
C PHE A 41 4.33 7.99 -22.86
N ALA A 42 4.15 7.45 -24.06
CA ALA A 42 4.37 8.21 -25.30
C ALA A 42 3.46 9.44 -25.37
N GLU A 43 2.18 9.29 -25.06
CA GLU A 43 1.24 10.42 -25.01
C GLU A 43 1.67 11.47 -23.96
N ASN A 44 2.06 11.03 -22.76
CA ASN A 44 2.51 11.92 -21.70
C ASN A 44 3.76 12.71 -22.11
N LEU A 45 4.72 12.06 -22.75
CA LEU A 45 5.92 12.69 -23.27
C LEU A 45 5.60 13.71 -24.37
N VAL A 46 4.77 13.34 -25.35
CA VAL A 46 4.39 14.24 -26.46
C VAL A 46 3.67 15.47 -25.91
N ARG A 47 2.81 15.32 -24.92
CA ARG A 47 2.04 16.40 -24.32
C ARG A 47 2.84 17.27 -23.35
N ARG A 48 3.77 16.70 -22.57
CA ARG A 48 4.37 17.38 -21.42
C ARG A 48 5.89 17.51 -21.45
N CYS A 49 6.60 16.68 -22.19
CA CYS A 49 8.06 16.70 -22.23
C CYS A 49 8.58 17.94 -22.95
N GLU A 50 9.74 18.43 -22.52
CA GLU A 50 10.46 19.47 -23.26
C GLU A 50 10.81 18.98 -24.65
N PRO A 51 10.64 19.82 -25.71
CA PRO A 51 10.89 19.44 -27.09
C PRO A 51 12.32 18.90 -27.33
N SER A 52 13.30 19.43 -26.62
CA SER A 52 14.71 19.00 -26.74
C SER A 52 14.96 17.56 -26.30
N LEU A 53 14.12 17.02 -25.41
CA LEU A 53 14.26 15.67 -24.85
C LEU A 53 13.31 14.66 -25.51
N LEU A 54 12.27 15.13 -26.22
CA LEU A 54 11.18 14.29 -26.67
C LEU A 54 11.62 13.12 -27.56
N THR A 55 12.46 13.40 -28.57
CA THR A 55 12.89 12.36 -29.51
C THR A 55 13.68 11.25 -28.83
N ASP A 56 14.62 11.61 -27.97
CA ASP A 56 15.43 10.62 -27.25
C ASP A 56 14.58 9.82 -26.24
N ALA A 57 13.64 10.46 -25.57
CA ALA A 57 12.70 9.78 -24.68
C ALA A 57 11.79 8.79 -25.43
N LEU A 58 11.23 9.17 -26.57
CA LEU A 58 10.43 8.27 -27.40
C LEU A 58 11.25 7.09 -27.95
N LYS A 59 12.52 7.31 -28.31
CA LYS A 59 13.42 6.23 -28.73
C LYS A 59 13.65 5.20 -27.62
N GLN A 60 13.71 5.62 -26.35
CA GLN A 60 13.80 4.67 -25.24
C GLN A 60 12.61 3.70 -25.23
N LEU A 61 11.41 4.20 -25.49
CA LEU A 61 10.19 3.38 -25.55
C LEU A 61 10.20 2.44 -26.78
N ILE A 62 10.58 2.94 -27.95
CA ILE A 62 10.55 2.21 -29.21
C ILE A 62 11.61 1.09 -29.21
N GLU A 63 12.84 1.44 -28.85
CA GLU A 63 14.01 0.56 -28.88
C GLU A 63 14.14 -0.29 -27.60
N ARG A 64 13.26 -0.08 -26.62
CA ARG A 64 13.25 -0.75 -25.30
C ARG A 64 14.58 -0.64 -24.57
N LYS A 65 15.17 0.54 -24.64
CA LYS A 65 16.43 0.88 -24.00
C LYS A 65 16.20 1.41 -22.59
N ARG A 66 17.20 1.24 -21.73
CA ARG A 66 17.21 1.64 -20.34
C ARG A 66 18.47 2.41 -19.96
N ASP A 67 19.05 3.11 -20.93
CA ASP A 67 20.30 3.86 -20.78
C ASP A 67 20.08 5.34 -20.45
N LEU A 68 18.90 5.89 -20.80
CA LEU A 68 18.51 7.26 -20.48
C LEU A 68 17.26 7.31 -19.59
N ASP A 69 17.23 8.32 -18.75
CA ASP A 69 16.04 8.65 -17.97
C ASP A 69 15.08 9.47 -18.81
N PHE A 70 13.78 9.32 -18.58
CA PHE A 70 12.76 10.17 -19.17
C PHE A 70 11.78 10.66 -18.11
N PRO A 71 11.21 11.87 -18.27
CA PRO A 71 10.23 12.40 -17.33
C PRO A 71 8.84 11.92 -17.66
N TRP A 72 8.02 11.63 -16.62
CA TRP A 72 6.59 11.53 -16.79
C TRP A 72 5.88 12.40 -15.76
N PHE A 73 4.68 12.89 -16.13
CA PHE A 73 3.92 13.85 -15.35
C PHE A 73 2.58 13.24 -15.00
N PRO A 74 2.41 12.65 -13.81
CA PRO A 74 1.12 12.19 -13.33
C PRO A 74 0.10 13.33 -13.34
N ALA A 75 -1.14 13.03 -13.73
CA ALA A 75 -2.19 14.04 -13.85
C ALA A 75 -2.72 14.49 -12.49
N ARG A 76 -2.59 13.66 -11.46
CA ARG A 76 -3.08 13.93 -10.10
C ARG A 76 -2.37 13.11 -9.04
N VAL A 77 -2.59 13.48 -7.78
CA VAL A 77 -2.07 12.76 -6.62
C VAL A 77 -3.25 12.35 -5.74
N VAL A 78 -3.25 11.11 -5.26
CA VAL A 78 -4.21 10.64 -4.28
C VAL A 78 -3.50 10.24 -3.00
N CYS A 79 -4.08 10.59 -1.85
CA CYS A 79 -3.49 10.36 -0.55
C CYS A 79 -4.51 9.75 0.40
N HIS A 80 -4.12 8.74 1.15
CA HIS A 80 -4.85 8.41 2.38
C HIS A 80 -4.36 9.28 3.54
N ASP A 81 -5.11 9.36 4.62
CA ASP A 81 -4.86 10.32 5.70
C ASP A 81 -3.57 10.09 6.50
N ILE A 82 -3.03 8.88 6.55
CA ILE A 82 -1.81 8.60 7.31
C ILE A 82 -0.57 9.17 6.59
N LEU A 83 -0.31 8.75 5.36
CA LEU A 83 0.85 9.25 4.60
C LEU A 83 0.59 10.62 3.97
N GLY A 84 -0.65 10.89 3.55
CA GLY A 84 -1.02 12.19 3.02
C GLY A 84 -0.93 13.29 4.07
N GLN A 85 -1.45 13.06 5.27
CA GLN A 85 -1.29 13.99 6.38
C GLN A 85 0.20 14.22 6.69
N THR A 86 1.01 13.16 6.71
CA THR A 86 2.46 13.28 6.96
C THR A 86 3.14 14.11 5.87
N ALA A 87 2.77 13.90 4.60
CA ALA A 87 3.27 14.73 3.50
C ALA A 87 2.90 16.20 3.67
N PHE A 88 1.66 16.50 4.07
CA PHE A 88 1.26 17.89 4.34
C PHE A 88 1.90 18.47 5.60
N VAL A 89 2.24 17.66 6.61
CA VAL A 89 3.08 18.10 7.75
C VAL A 89 4.47 18.51 7.25
N ASP A 90 5.06 17.75 6.34
CA ASP A 90 6.34 18.12 5.72
C ASP A 90 6.21 19.41 4.92
N LEU A 91 5.18 19.58 4.10
CA LEU A 91 4.96 20.82 3.34
C LEU A 91 4.65 22.03 4.25
N ALA A 92 3.97 21.83 5.37
CA ALA A 92 3.75 22.87 6.37
C ALA A 92 5.09 23.28 7.05
N GLY A 93 5.93 22.30 7.39
CA GLY A 93 7.27 22.55 7.89
C GLY A 93 8.18 23.22 6.86
N LEU A 94 8.04 22.87 5.57
CA LEU A 94 8.72 23.53 4.47
C LEU A 94 8.32 25.01 4.38
N ARG A 95 7.04 25.35 4.54
CA ARG A 95 6.56 26.72 4.61
C ARG A 95 7.24 27.51 5.75
N ASP A 96 7.35 26.90 6.93
CA ASP A 96 8.09 27.51 8.06
C ASP A 96 9.57 27.73 7.73
N ALA A 97 10.22 26.75 7.12
CA ALA A 97 11.64 26.83 6.76
C ALA A 97 11.90 27.93 5.71
N ILE A 98 10.99 28.13 4.76
CA ILE A 98 11.05 29.18 3.75
C ILE A 98 10.80 30.56 4.38
N ALA A 99 9.76 30.69 5.22
CA ALA A 99 9.46 31.96 5.93
C ALA A 99 10.60 32.39 6.84
N ALA A 100 11.25 31.47 7.56
CA ALA A 100 12.40 31.74 8.41
C ALA A 100 13.61 32.26 7.62
N ARG A 101 13.68 32.06 6.32
CA ARG A 101 14.73 32.50 5.40
C ARG A 101 14.29 33.67 4.51
N GLY A 102 13.14 34.28 4.80
CA GLY A 102 12.61 35.48 4.12
C GLY A 102 11.86 35.18 2.80
N GLY A 103 11.56 33.96 2.50
CA GLY A 103 10.72 33.58 1.36
C GLY A 103 9.22 33.62 1.68
N ASP A 104 8.37 33.56 0.65
CA ASP A 104 6.90 33.55 0.80
C ASP A 104 6.37 32.12 0.98
N PRO A 105 5.88 31.74 2.16
CA PRO A 105 5.35 30.41 2.43
C PRO A 105 4.08 30.10 1.60
N ALA A 106 3.32 31.11 1.16
CA ALA A 106 2.11 30.92 0.38
C ALA A 106 2.36 30.40 -1.04
N LEU A 107 3.61 30.38 -1.51
CA LEU A 107 4.00 29.82 -2.81
C LEU A 107 4.00 28.28 -2.80
N VAL A 108 4.16 27.66 -1.65
CA VAL A 108 4.17 26.18 -1.53
C VAL A 108 2.75 25.65 -1.60
N ASN A 109 2.37 25.14 -2.76
CA ASN A 109 1.06 24.53 -3.00
C ASN A 109 1.17 23.37 -4.00
N PRO A 110 0.29 22.36 -3.93
CA PRO A 110 0.11 21.44 -5.03
C PRO A 110 -0.27 22.16 -6.33
N VAL A 111 0.43 21.84 -7.41
CA VAL A 111 0.15 22.35 -8.76
C VAL A 111 -0.72 21.39 -9.58
N VAL A 112 -0.86 20.15 -9.11
CA VAL A 112 -1.78 19.15 -9.67
C VAL A 112 -2.90 18.88 -8.67
N PRO A 113 -4.10 18.46 -9.14
CA PRO A 113 -5.17 18.05 -8.23
C PRO A 113 -4.69 17.01 -7.23
N THR A 114 -4.87 17.27 -5.96
CA THR A 114 -4.48 16.40 -4.85
C THR A 114 -5.71 16.08 -4.01
N GLN A 115 -6.01 14.80 -3.86
CA GLN A 115 -7.19 14.32 -3.17
C GLN A 115 -6.78 13.52 -1.95
N LEU A 116 -7.22 13.95 -0.78
CA LEU A 116 -6.94 13.28 0.50
C LEU A 116 -8.22 12.62 1.01
N VAL A 117 -8.16 11.33 1.28
CA VAL A 117 -9.26 10.54 1.85
C VAL A 117 -8.88 10.10 3.26
N VAL A 118 -9.75 10.38 4.23
CA VAL A 118 -9.54 9.96 5.62
C VAL A 118 -10.14 8.57 5.81
N ASP A 119 -9.30 7.55 5.75
CA ASP A 119 -9.71 6.14 5.71
C ASP A 119 -8.83 5.18 6.54
N HIS A 120 -7.79 5.67 7.21
CA HIS A 120 -6.84 4.85 7.96
C HIS A 120 -6.77 5.18 9.47
N SER A 121 -7.72 5.96 9.98
CA SER A 121 -7.70 6.47 11.36
C SER A 121 -8.51 5.63 12.35
N LEU A 122 -9.44 4.81 11.87
CA LEU A 122 -10.41 4.12 12.70
C LEU A 122 -9.91 2.75 13.14
N ALA A 123 -9.87 2.52 14.46
CA ALA A 123 -9.71 1.21 15.04
C ALA A 123 -11.08 0.57 15.34
N VAL A 124 -11.21 -0.73 15.07
CA VAL A 124 -12.43 -1.49 15.35
C VAL A 124 -12.47 -1.84 16.84
N GLU A 125 -12.88 -0.90 17.67
CA GLU A 125 -13.04 -1.14 19.11
C GLU A 125 -14.30 -1.96 19.38
N CYS A 126 -15.38 -1.66 18.69
CA CYS A 126 -16.63 -2.42 18.76
C CYS A 126 -16.78 -3.32 17.53
N GLY A 127 -16.93 -4.62 17.74
CA GLY A 127 -17.11 -5.61 16.68
C GLY A 127 -18.50 -5.56 16.03
N GLY A 128 -18.66 -6.24 14.89
CA GLY A 128 -19.87 -6.20 14.08
C GLY A 128 -21.11 -6.88 14.70
N TYR A 129 -20.99 -7.45 15.87
CA TYR A 129 -22.10 -7.98 16.67
C TYR A 129 -22.74 -6.92 17.60
N ASP A 130 -22.13 -5.74 17.72
CA ASP A 130 -22.71 -4.57 18.40
C ASP A 130 -23.53 -3.77 17.37
N LYS A 131 -24.82 -3.56 17.64
CA LYS A 131 -25.72 -2.85 16.74
C LYS A 131 -25.33 -1.39 16.48
N ASP A 132 -24.62 -0.78 17.43
CA ASP A 132 -24.18 0.61 17.38
C ASP A 132 -22.67 0.72 17.04
N ALA A 133 -22.04 -0.37 16.58
CA ALA A 133 -20.59 -0.45 16.35
C ALA A 133 -20.06 0.71 15.50
N PHE A 134 -20.70 1.00 14.39
CA PHE A 134 -20.27 2.08 13.50
C PHE A 134 -20.25 3.44 14.21
N ALA A 135 -21.35 3.81 14.90
CA ALA A 135 -21.44 5.08 15.60
C ALA A 135 -20.43 5.18 16.76
N LYS A 136 -20.26 4.11 17.52
CA LYS A 136 -19.28 4.05 18.63
C LYS A 136 -17.85 4.17 18.11
N ASN A 137 -17.48 3.41 17.10
CA ASN A 137 -16.15 3.45 16.50
C ASN A 137 -15.83 4.83 15.92
N ARG A 138 -16.81 5.46 15.24
CA ARG A 138 -16.66 6.84 14.74
C ARG A 138 -16.44 7.86 15.85
N ALA A 139 -17.21 7.78 16.93
CA ALA A 139 -17.06 8.69 18.07
C ALA A 139 -15.66 8.56 18.73
N ILE A 140 -15.14 7.33 18.83
CA ILE A 140 -13.80 7.08 19.37
C ILE A 140 -12.74 7.61 18.39
N GLU A 141 -12.93 7.39 17.09
CA GLU A 141 -12.02 7.91 16.05
C GLU A 141 -11.93 9.44 16.11
N ASP A 142 -13.08 10.14 16.15
CA ASP A 142 -13.13 11.59 16.20
C ASP A 142 -12.42 12.14 17.46
N ARG A 143 -12.67 11.55 18.61
CA ARG A 143 -12.05 11.95 19.87
C ARG A 143 -10.53 11.74 19.87
N ARG A 144 -10.07 10.55 19.43
CA ARG A 144 -8.63 10.21 19.42
C ARG A 144 -7.84 11.02 18.40
N ASN A 145 -8.45 11.41 17.30
CA ASN A 145 -7.78 12.05 16.17
C ASN A 145 -8.11 13.56 16.03
N GLU A 146 -8.59 14.21 17.09
CA GLU A 146 -8.98 15.62 17.05
C GLU A 146 -7.89 16.52 16.47
N ASP A 147 -6.64 16.40 16.95
CA ASP A 147 -5.51 17.18 16.46
C ASP A 147 -5.21 16.93 14.98
N ARG A 148 -5.32 15.67 14.54
CA ARG A 148 -5.11 15.28 13.14
C ARG A 148 -6.19 15.87 12.24
N PHE A 149 -7.43 15.77 12.65
CA PHE A 149 -8.56 16.27 11.87
C PHE A 149 -8.57 17.80 11.83
N HIS A 150 -8.14 18.46 12.90
CA HIS A 150 -7.90 19.89 12.90
C HIS A 150 -6.82 20.30 11.88
N PHE A 151 -5.71 19.58 11.83
CA PHE A 151 -4.65 19.82 10.85
C PHE A 151 -5.13 19.56 9.41
N ILE A 152 -5.90 18.50 9.17
CA ILE A 152 -6.46 18.20 7.85
C ILE A 152 -7.43 19.29 7.38
N ASP A 153 -8.26 19.82 8.29
CA ASP A 153 -9.16 20.95 7.99
C ASP A 153 -8.36 22.21 7.65
N TRP A 154 -7.30 22.51 8.40
CA TRP A 154 -6.39 23.59 8.06
C TRP A 154 -5.74 23.37 6.69
N THR A 155 -5.27 22.16 6.39
CA THR A 155 -4.65 21.79 5.11
C THR A 155 -5.58 22.10 3.94
N LYS A 156 -6.84 21.71 4.03
CA LYS A 156 -7.85 22.00 3.00
C LYS A 156 -8.01 23.51 2.76
N LYS A 157 -7.91 24.32 3.80
CA LYS A 157 -8.09 25.78 3.75
C LYS A 157 -6.79 26.55 3.40
N ALA A 158 -5.63 26.03 3.77
CA ALA A 158 -4.36 26.69 3.59
C ALA A 158 -3.69 26.41 2.25
N PHE A 159 -3.88 25.22 1.69
CA PHE A 159 -3.30 24.82 0.40
C PHE A 159 -4.31 24.97 -0.74
N LYS A 160 -3.80 25.24 -1.95
CA LYS A 160 -4.57 25.23 -3.20
C LYS A 160 -4.58 23.82 -3.79
N ASN A 161 -5.58 23.50 -4.61
CA ASN A 161 -5.72 22.23 -5.32
C ASN A 161 -5.78 20.99 -4.41
N VAL A 162 -6.31 21.13 -3.21
CA VAL A 162 -6.47 20.03 -2.24
C VAL A 162 -7.94 19.83 -1.93
N ASP A 163 -8.45 18.63 -2.25
CA ASP A 163 -9.78 18.18 -1.85
C ASP A 163 -9.66 17.16 -0.73
N VAL A 164 -10.56 17.20 0.24
CA VAL A 164 -10.57 16.28 1.38
C VAL A 164 -11.91 15.55 1.44
N ILE A 165 -11.86 14.23 1.45
CA ILE A 165 -12.99 13.37 1.77
C ILE A 165 -12.91 13.00 3.25
N PRO A 166 -13.88 13.43 4.07
CA PRO A 166 -13.83 13.26 5.52
C PRO A 166 -14.01 11.79 5.94
N PRO A 167 -13.67 11.44 7.18
CA PRO A 167 -13.77 10.07 7.68
C PRO A 167 -15.19 9.51 7.61
N GLY A 168 -15.29 8.19 7.53
CA GLY A 168 -16.57 7.47 7.48
C GLY A 168 -17.22 7.39 6.11
N ASN A 169 -16.49 7.69 5.03
CA ASN A 169 -17.03 7.71 3.66
C ASN A 169 -16.53 6.58 2.75
N GLY A 170 -15.46 5.91 3.10
CA GLY A 170 -14.94 4.78 2.33
C GLY A 170 -13.42 4.76 2.28
N ILE A 171 -12.88 3.78 1.54
CA ILE A 171 -11.45 3.58 1.33
C ILE A 171 -11.04 4.25 0.01
N LEU A 172 -9.92 4.97 0.03
CA LEU A 172 -9.35 5.72 -1.08
C LEU A 172 -9.41 4.98 -2.42
N HIS A 173 -8.89 3.75 -2.47
CA HIS A 173 -8.75 3.03 -3.75
C HIS A 173 -10.09 2.57 -4.32
N GLN A 174 -11.04 2.21 -3.47
CA GLN A 174 -12.39 1.87 -3.94
C GLN A 174 -13.14 3.11 -4.40
N ILE A 175 -13.04 4.22 -3.68
CA ILE A 175 -13.61 5.51 -4.11
C ILE A 175 -12.98 5.95 -5.44
N ASN A 176 -11.67 5.79 -5.58
CA ASN A 176 -10.94 6.12 -6.81
C ASN A 176 -11.45 5.28 -8.00
N LEU A 177 -11.58 3.98 -7.81
CA LEU A 177 -12.10 3.06 -8.81
C LEU A 177 -13.56 3.35 -9.19
N GLU A 178 -14.41 3.55 -8.19
CA GLU A 178 -15.87 3.71 -8.39
C GLU A 178 -16.27 5.11 -8.87
N ARG A 179 -15.46 6.15 -8.58
CA ARG A 179 -15.85 7.52 -8.93
C ARG A 179 -14.72 8.47 -9.31
N MET A 180 -13.61 8.54 -8.55
CA MET A 180 -12.64 9.62 -8.73
C MET A 180 -11.94 9.57 -10.09
N SER A 181 -11.58 8.38 -10.56
CA SER A 181 -10.96 8.25 -11.86
C SER A 181 -11.97 8.46 -12.99
N PRO A 182 -11.74 9.42 -13.89
CA PRO A 182 -12.53 9.59 -15.10
C PRO A 182 -12.05 8.68 -16.25
N VAL A 183 -10.95 7.93 -16.07
CA VAL A 183 -10.24 7.16 -17.10
C VAL A 183 -9.60 8.06 -18.17
N VAL A 184 -10.33 9.03 -18.66
CA VAL A 184 -9.84 10.08 -19.60
C VAL A 184 -10.09 11.43 -18.96
N GLN A 185 -9.01 12.18 -18.75
CA GLN A 185 -9.03 13.55 -18.25
C GLN A 185 -9.38 14.52 -19.36
N VAL A 186 -10.02 15.63 -18.99
CA VAL A 186 -10.22 16.79 -19.88
C VAL A 186 -9.76 18.05 -19.17
N GLN A 187 -8.79 18.74 -19.75
CA GLN A 187 -8.30 20.01 -19.24
C GLN A 187 -8.00 20.95 -20.39
N ASP A 188 -8.46 22.19 -20.30
CA ASP A 188 -8.23 23.22 -21.32
C ASP A 188 -8.60 22.78 -22.76
N GLY A 189 -9.68 22.02 -22.89
CA GLY A 189 -10.17 21.49 -24.16
C GLY A 189 -9.38 20.29 -24.72
N VAL A 190 -8.49 19.71 -23.93
CA VAL A 190 -7.67 18.56 -24.32
C VAL A 190 -8.06 17.32 -23.52
N ALA A 191 -8.31 16.21 -24.22
CA ALA A 191 -8.50 14.90 -23.64
C ALA A 191 -7.16 14.13 -23.59
N TYR A 192 -6.89 13.46 -22.46
CA TYR A 192 -5.69 12.66 -22.26
C TYR A 192 -5.93 11.55 -21.23
N PRO A 193 -5.09 10.50 -21.17
CA PRO A 193 -5.28 9.43 -20.21
C PRO A 193 -5.13 9.92 -18.77
N ASP A 194 -6.02 9.48 -17.88
CA ASP A 194 -5.81 9.64 -16.45
C ASP A 194 -4.56 8.86 -16.01
N THR A 195 -3.72 9.51 -15.25
CA THR A 195 -2.55 8.91 -14.61
C THR A 195 -2.39 9.50 -13.23
N LEU A 196 -1.88 8.73 -12.28
CA LEU A 196 -1.71 9.23 -10.92
C LEU A 196 -0.60 8.52 -10.16
N VAL A 197 -0.13 9.18 -9.13
CA VAL A 197 0.60 8.56 -8.04
C VAL A 197 -0.25 8.62 -6.77
N GLY A 198 -0.08 7.64 -5.90
CA GLY A 198 -0.79 7.60 -4.63
C GLY A 198 0.14 7.25 -3.48
N THR A 199 -0.12 7.83 -2.31
CA THR A 199 0.67 7.59 -1.10
C THR A 199 0.41 6.22 -0.47
N ASP A 200 -0.15 5.30 -1.19
CA ASP A 200 -0.42 3.93 -0.78
C ASP A 200 0.04 2.94 -1.84
N SER A 201 0.57 1.80 -1.40
CA SER A 201 1.05 0.75 -2.29
C SER A 201 -0.06 0.08 -3.12
N HIS A 202 -1.33 0.16 -2.69
CA HIS A 202 -2.48 -0.39 -3.41
C HIS A 202 -3.13 0.60 -4.41
N THR A 203 -2.49 1.73 -4.66
CA THR A 203 -2.88 2.67 -5.73
C THR A 203 -3.11 1.97 -7.09
N PRO A 204 -2.35 0.91 -7.46
CA PRO A 204 -2.57 0.16 -8.70
C PRO A 204 -3.94 -0.50 -8.86
N MET A 205 -4.81 -0.50 -7.85
CA MET A 205 -6.17 -1.02 -8.01
C MET A 205 -6.92 -0.42 -9.20
N VAL A 206 -6.75 0.86 -9.45
CA VAL A 206 -7.39 1.58 -10.55
C VAL A 206 -6.77 1.27 -11.93
N ASP A 207 -5.63 0.56 -11.96
CA ASP A 207 -5.04 0.05 -13.22
C ASP A 207 -6.01 -0.89 -13.94
N ALA A 208 -6.96 -1.48 -13.22
CA ALA A 208 -8.04 -2.27 -13.79
C ALA A 208 -8.88 -1.49 -14.83
N LEU A 209 -8.95 -0.17 -14.72
CA LEU A 209 -9.60 0.73 -15.68
C LEU A 209 -8.70 1.14 -16.87
N GLY A 210 -7.49 0.62 -16.94
CA GLY A 210 -6.49 1.06 -17.92
C GLY A 210 -5.78 2.36 -17.55
N VAL A 211 -5.82 2.75 -16.29
CA VAL A 211 -5.18 3.95 -15.75
C VAL A 211 -3.82 3.59 -15.16
N ILE A 212 -2.76 4.26 -15.55
CA ILE A 212 -1.47 4.07 -14.89
C ILE A 212 -1.50 4.77 -13.54
N ALA A 213 -1.53 3.98 -12.50
CA ALA A 213 -1.57 4.42 -11.11
C ALA A 213 -0.50 3.68 -10.31
N VAL A 214 0.42 4.44 -9.73
CA VAL A 214 1.61 3.90 -9.08
C VAL A 214 1.62 4.30 -7.61
N GLY A 215 1.80 3.31 -6.75
CA GLY A 215 2.03 3.56 -5.32
C GLY A 215 3.42 4.14 -5.08
N VAL A 216 3.48 5.22 -4.32
CA VAL A 216 4.70 5.94 -3.96
C VAL A 216 4.72 6.24 -2.47
N GLY A 217 5.89 6.63 -1.95
CA GLY A 217 5.98 7.18 -0.60
C GLY A 217 5.54 8.64 -0.55
N GLY A 218 5.37 9.17 0.67
CA GLY A 218 4.99 10.58 0.88
C GLY A 218 5.92 11.56 0.19
N LEU A 219 7.23 11.33 0.27
CA LEU A 219 8.25 12.20 -0.33
C LEU A 219 8.17 12.31 -1.85
N GLU A 220 7.90 11.20 -2.54
CA GLU A 220 7.71 11.22 -4.00
C GLU A 220 6.38 11.88 -4.37
N ALA A 221 5.32 11.64 -3.60
CA ALA A 221 4.05 12.32 -3.79
C ALA A 221 4.19 13.84 -3.65
N GLU A 222 4.93 14.32 -2.64
CA GLU A 222 5.24 15.75 -2.47
C GLU A 222 5.96 16.34 -3.69
N SER A 223 6.92 15.59 -4.27
CA SER A 223 7.60 16.01 -5.50
C SER A 223 6.62 16.25 -6.65
N VAL A 224 5.68 15.33 -6.85
CA VAL A 224 4.64 15.44 -7.89
C VAL A 224 3.66 16.56 -7.56
N MET A 225 3.24 16.69 -6.30
CA MET A 225 2.39 17.81 -5.85
C MET A 225 3.03 19.15 -6.21
N LEU A 226 4.33 19.30 -6.02
CA LEU A 226 5.08 20.52 -6.30
C LEU A 226 5.45 20.70 -7.79
N GLY A 227 4.94 19.86 -8.67
CA GLY A 227 5.05 20.00 -10.12
C GLY A 227 6.34 19.44 -10.73
N ARG A 228 7.11 18.69 -9.96
CA ARG A 228 8.30 18.01 -10.49
C ARG A 228 7.86 16.78 -11.28
N ALA A 229 8.56 16.53 -12.40
CA ALA A 229 8.39 15.30 -13.14
C ALA A 229 8.85 14.11 -12.28
N SER A 230 8.18 12.97 -12.44
CA SER A 230 8.72 11.68 -11.98
C SER A 230 9.68 11.16 -13.03
N TRP A 231 10.98 11.19 -12.74
CA TRP A 231 12.01 10.69 -13.64
C TRP A 231 12.18 9.19 -13.48
N MET A 232 12.20 8.48 -14.59
CA MET A 232 12.32 7.03 -14.58
C MET A 232 13.09 6.52 -15.80
N ARG A 233 13.70 5.36 -15.66
CA ARG A 233 14.11 4.53 -16.80
C ARG A 233 12.96 3.67 -17.25
N LEU A 234 12.96 3.27 -18.51
CA LEU A 234 11.92 2.37 -19.01
C LEU A 234 11.84 1.12 -18.10
N PRO A 235 10.68 0.85 -17.49
CA PRO A 235 10.51 -0.33 -16.67
C PRO A 235 10.48 -1.60 -17.52
N ASP A 236 10.64 -2.74 -16.86
CA ASP A 236 10.31 -4.04 -17.45
C ASP A 236 8.80 -4.14 -17.59
N ILE A 237 8.30 -4.23 -18.84
CA ILE A 237 6.87 -4.37 -19.14
C ILE A 237 6.62 -5.82 -19.54
N VAL A 238 5.97 -6.55 -18.64
CA VAL A 238 5.74 -7.99 -18.78
C VAL A 238 4.29 -8.25 -19.16
N GLY A 239 4.08 -8.98 -20.24
CA GLY A 239 2.76 -9.45 -20.62
C GLY A 239 2.38 -10.68 -19.80
N VAL A 240 1.16 -10.69 -19.26
CA VAL A 240 0.57 -11.82 -18.54
C VAL A 240 -0.68 -12.25 -19.29
N GLU A 241 -0.55 -13.30 -20.10
CA GLU A 241 -1.66 -13.87 -20.84
C GLU A 241 -2.51 -14.76 -19.94
N LEU A 242 -3.76 -14.36 -19.72
CA LEU A 242 -4.75 -15.14 -18.98
C LEU A 242 -5.55 -16.01 -19.94
N THR A 243 -5.53 -17.31 -19.69
CA THR A 243 -6.25 -18.32 -20.49
C THR A 243 -7.29 -19.02 -19.62
N GLY A 244 -8.17 -19.79 -20.26
CA GLY A 244 -9.20 -20.57 -19.58
C GLY A 244 -10.29 -19.71 -18.95
N GLU A 245 -11.11 -20.36 -18.13
CA GLU A 245 -12.23 -19.75 -17.42
C GLU A 245 -12.16 -20.05 -15.92
N ARG A 246 -12.71 -19.14 -15.12
CA ARG A 246 -12.90 -19.38 -13.71
C ARG A 246 -13.81 -20.61 -13.52
N GLN A 247 -13.37 -21.55 -12.69
CA GLN A 247 -14.16 -22.72 -12.34
C GLN A 247 -15.34 -22.33 -11.43
N SER A 248 -16.38 -23.17 -11.42
CA SER A 248 -17.55 -22.99 -10.55
C SER A 248 -17.13 -22.97 -9.07
N GLY A 249 -17.70 -22.05 -8.30
CA GLY A 249 -17.43 -21.90 -6.88
C GLY A 249 -16.12 -21.20 -6.53
N ILE A 250 -15.37 -20.72 -7.52
CA ILE A 250 -14.11 -19.98 -7.33
C ILE A 250 -14.36 -18.49 -7.35
N THR A 251 -13.77 -17.78 -6.39
CA THR A 251 -13.86 -16.32 -6.26
C THR A 251 -12.68 -15.61 -6.92
N ALA A 252 -12.84 -14.31 -7.17
CA ALA A 252 -11.71 -13.46 -7.59
C ALA A 252 -10.56 -13.46 -6.57
N THR A 253 -10.86 -13.62 -5.30
CA THR A 253 -9.86 -13.77 -4.23
C THR A 253 -9.00 -15.00 -4.43
N ASP A 254 -9.61 -16.15 -4.74
CA ASP A 254 -8.87 -17.37 -5.05
C ASP A 254 -7.92 -17.18 -6.22
N ILE A 255 -8.38 -16.48 -7.26
CA ILE A 255 -7.57 -16.16 -8.44
C ILE A 255 -6.39 -15.26 -8.07
N VAL A 256 -6.61 -14.17 -7.35
CA VAL A 256 -5.52 -13.23 -7.03
C VAL A 256 -4.49 -13.84 -6.10
N LEU A 257 -4.88 -14.67 -5.17
CA LEU A 257 -3.92 -15.36 -4.30
C LEU A 257 -3.07 -16.36 -5.09
N ALA A 258 -3.66 -17.08 -6.04
CA ALA A 258 -2.93 -17.96 -6.93
C ALA A 258 -1.97 -17.19 -7.87
N LEU A 259 -2.42 -16.08 -8.42
CA LEU A 259 -1.57 -15.17 -9.21
C LEU A 259 -0.43 -14.59 -8.39
N THR A 260 -0.67 -14.22 -7.15
CA THR A 260 0.36 -13.66 -6.25
C THR A 260 1.49 -14.66 -6.03
N GLU A 261 1.17 -15.92 -5.75
CA GLU A 261 2.17 -16.99 -5.63
C GLU A 261 2.94 -17.19 -6.95
N PHE A 262 2.22 -17.29 -8.05
CA PHE A 262 2.80 -17.50 -9.37
C PHE A 262 3.76 -16.36 -9.76
N LEU A 263 3.30 -15.11 -9.66
CA LEU A 263 4.08 -13.94 -10.08
C LEU A 263 5.30 -13.69 -9.17
N ARG A 264 5.21 -13.98 -7.87
CA ARG A 264 6.38 -13.93 -6.99
C ARG A 264 7.46 -14.93 -7.42
N LYS A 265 7.08 -16.14 -7.79
CA LYS A 265 8.02 -17.16 -8.32
C LYS A 265 8.65 -16.71 -9.63
N GLU A 266 7.91 -16.01 -10.46
CA GLU A 266 8.37 -15.48 -11.74
C GLU A 266 9.22 -14.20 -11.61
N LYS A 267 9.42 -13.67 -10.41
CA LYS A 267 10.31 -12.54 -10.11
C LYS A 267 9.98 -11.27 -10.93
N VAL A 268 8.76 -10.81 -10.80
CA VAL A 268 8.24 -9.59 -11.47
C VAL A 268 8.44 -8.31 -10.64
N VAL A 269 9.39 -8.31 -9.71
CA VAL A 269 9.65 -7.15 -8.85
C VAL A 269 9.96 -5.91 -9.70
N SER A 270 9.29 -4.81 -9.39
CA SER A 270 9.36 -3.54 -10.10
C SER A 270 8.87 -3.53 -11.55
N ALA A 271 8.34 -4.64 -12.06
CA ALA A 271 7.76 -4.69 -13.40
C ALA A 271 6.42 -3.97 -13.48
N TYR A 272 6.08 -3.54 -14.69
CA TYR A 272 4.72 -3.15 -15.06
C TYR A 272 4.09 -4.34 -15.78
N LEU A 273 3.06 -4.92 -15.17
CA LEU A 273 2.36 -6.06 -15.75
C LEU A 273 1.20 -5.59 -16.62
N GLU A 274 0.99 -6.27 -17.74
CA GLU A 274 -0.19 -6.09 -18.58
C GLU A 274 -0.91 -7.41 -18.72
N PHE A 275 -2.09 -7.51 -18.12
CA PHE A 275 -2.96 -8.68 -18.19
C PHE A 275 -3.83 -8.59 -19.45
N TYR A 276 -3.79 -9.61 -20.26
CA TYR A 276 -4.52 -9.67 -21.53
C TYR A 276 -4.93 -11.11 -21.88
N GLY A 277 -5.56 -11.29 -23.03
CA GLY A 277 -5.98 -12.57 -23.53
C GLY A 277 -7.46 -12.86 -23.27
N GLU A 278 -7.90 -14.02 -23.68
CA GLU A 278 -9.30 -14.44 -23.61
C GLU A 278 -9.79 -14.52 -22.15
N GLY A 279 -8.95 -15.02 -21.25
CA GLY A 279 -9.26 -15.08 -19.83
C GLY A 279 -9.47 -13.70 -19.22
N ALA A 280 -8.62 -12.72 -19.56
CA ALA A 280 -8.76 -11.34 -19.08
C ALA A 280 -10.05 -10.67 -19.57
N SER A 281 -10.44 -10.89 -20.81
CA SER A 281 -11.65 -10.30 -21.40
C SER A 281 -12.95 -10.79 -20.76
N ARG A 282 -12.93 -11.97 -20.16
CA ARG A 282 -14.06 -12.58 -19.46
C ARG A 282 -14.19 -12.14 -18.01
N LEU A 283 -13.14 -11.62 -17.41
CA LEU A 283 -13.18 -11.09 -16.05
C LEU A 283 -13.99 -9.80 -15.99
N THR A 284 -14.85 -9.67 -14.98
CA THR A 284 -15.51 -8.40 -14.69
C THR A 284 -14.48 -7.36 -14.23
N LEU A 285 -14.81 -6.10 -14.29
CA LEU A 285 -13.88 -5.07 -13.80
C LEU A 285 -13.61 -5.21 -12.29
N GLY A 286 -14.59 -5.63 -11.50
CA GLY A 286 -14.38 -5.96 -10.09
C GLY A 286 -13.34 -7.06 -9.88
N ASP A 287 -13.36 -8.11 -10.70
CA ASP A 287 -12.35 -9.17 -10.66
C ASP A 287 -10.96 -8.63 -11.03
N ARG A 288 -10.87 -7.81 -12.09
CA ARG A 288 -9.62 -7.16 -12.50
C ARG A 288 -9.06 -6.24 -11.41
N ALA A 289 -9.93 -5.49 -10.75
CA ALA A 289 -9.54 -4.59 -9.65
C ALA A 289 -9.01 -5.36 -8.43
N THR A 290 -9.61 -6.51 -8.11
CA THR A 290 -9.11 -7.43 -7.07
C THR A 290 -7.69 -7.90 -7.40
N ILE A 291 -7.42 -8.23 -8.66
CA ILE A 291 -6.09 -8.63 -9.13
C ILE A 291 -5.11 -7.45 -9.07
N ALA A 292 -5.46 -6.33 -9.67
CA ALA A 292 -4.60 -5.14 -9.75
C ALA A 292 -4.24 -4.57 -8.37
N ASN A 293 -5.17 -4.63 -7.40
CA ASN A 293 -4.94 -4.18 -6.05
C ASN A 293 -3.72 -4.84 -5.39
N MET A 294 -3.50 -6.13 -5.66
CA MET A 294 -2.41 -6.88 -5.06
C MET A 294 -1.07 -6.80 -5.83
N ALA A 295 -0.90 -5.82 -6.71
CA ALA A 295 0.37 -5.59 -7.39
C ALA A 295 1.57 -5.55 -6.44
N PRO A 296 1.55 -4.84 -5.30
CA PRO A 296 2.68 -4.84 -4.38
C PRO A 296 2.93 -6.22 -3.74
N GLU A 297 1.92 -7.03 -3.54
CA GLU A 297 2.09 -8.37 -2.96
C GLU A 297 2.80 -9.33 -3.92
N PHE A 298 2.58 -9.22 -5.22
CA PHE A 298 3.42 -9.98 -6.18
C PHE A 298 4.67 -9.22 -6.63
N GLY A 299 4.92 -8.01 -6.11
CA GLY A 299 6.14 -7.23 -6.29
C GLY A 299 6.14 -6.28 -7.49
N ALA A 300 5.06 -6.22 -8.26
CA ALA A 300 4.96 -5.36 -9.43
C ALA A 300 4.69 -3.89 -9.04
N THR A 301 5.11 -2.98 -9.89
CA THR A 301 4.82 -1.54 -9.78
C THR A 301 3.41 -1.21 -10.25
N ALA A 302 2.96 -1.85 -11.32
CA ALA A 302 1.64 -1.67 -11.92
C ALA A 302 1.08 -3.00 -12.43
N ALA A 303 -0.23 -3.09 -12.52
CA ALA A 303 -0.97 -4.27 -12.96
C ALA A 303 -2.12 -3.86 -13.87
N MET A 304 -1.79 -3.60 -15.13
CA MET A 304 -2.68 -3.00 -16.11
C MET A 304 -3.61 -4.02 -16.74
N PHE A 305 -4.82 -3.55 -17.04
CA PHE A 305 -5.74 -4.20 -17.98
C PHE A 305 -6.05 -3.25 -19.13
N TYR A 306 -6.34 -3.78 -20.32
CA TYR A 306 -6.71 -2.95 -21.46
C TYR A 306 -8.13 -2.40 -21.30
N ILE A 307 -8.39 -1.23 -21.86
CA ILE A 307 -9.75 -0.67 -21.93
C ILE A 307 -10.55 -1.51 -22.94
N ASP A 308 -11.69 -2.03 -22.51
CA ASP A 308 -12.58 -2.86 -23.31
C ASP A 308 -14.06 -2.70 -22.88
N GLU A 309 -14.93 -3.58 -23.38
CA GLU A 309 -16.36 -3.57 -23.05
C GLU A 309 -16.63 -3.74 -21.55
N GLN A 310 -15.80 -4.48 -20.81
CA GLN A 310 -15.95 -4.62 -19.37
C GLN A 310 -15.71 -3.28 -18.65
N THR A 311 -14.76 -2.49 -19.15
CA THR A 311 -14.50 -1.14 -18.65
C THR A 311 -15.74 -0.25 -18.84
N ILE A 312 -16.32 -0.27 -20.02
CA ILE A 312 -17.54 0.52 -20.34
C ILE A 312 -18.73 0.10 -19.47
N ARG A 313 -18.95 -1.20 -19.32
CA ARG A 313 -20.01 -1.74 -18.43
C ARG A 313 -19.84 -1.26 -17.00
N TYR A 314 -18.63 -1.26 -16.49
CA TYR A 314 -18.34 -0.83 -15.13
C TYR A 314 -18.57 0.67 -14.94
N LEU A 315 -18.13 1.50 -15.89
CA LEU A 315 -18.38 2.95 -15.83
C LEU A 315 -19.88 3.27 -15.79
N LYS A 316 -20.69 2.55 -16.58
CA LYS A 316 -22.16 2.65 -16.53
C LYS A 316 -22.72 2.16 -15.21
N LEU A 317 -22.26 1.01 -14.72
CA LEU A 317 -22.71 0.42 -13.45
C LEU A 317 -22.45 1.34 -12.26
N THR A 318 -21.31 2.02 -12.25
CA THR A 318 -20.94 2.95 -11.16
C THR A 318 -21.48 4.37 -11.35
N GLY A 319 -22.38 4.56 -12.29
CA GLY A 319 -23.16 5.80 -12.45
C GLY A 319 -22.39 6.96 -13.07
N ARG A 320 -21.29 6.71 -13.82
CA ARG A 320 -20.61 7.75 -14.61
C ARG A 320 -21.57 8.28 -15.69
N ASP A 321 -21.42 9.57 -16.00
CA ASP A 321 -22.24 10.21 -17.02
C ASP A 321 -22.02 9.60 -18.40
N ASP A 322 -23.09 9.49 -19.19
CA ASP A 322 -23.04 8.89 -20.54
C ASP A 322 -22.04 9.63 -21.46
N SER A 323 -21.89 10.94 -21.28
CA SER A 323 -20.91 11.75 -22.03
C SER A 323 -19.47 11.32 -21.71
N LEU A 324 -19.15 11.04 -20.46
CA LEU A 324 -17.83 10.53 -20.06
C LEU A 324 -17.61 9.12 -20.60
N VAL A 325 -18.58 8.24 -20.49
CA VAL A 325 -18.50 6.86 -21.00
C VAL A 325 -18.20 6.86 -22.49
N LYS A 326 -18.92 7.70 -23.26
CA LYS A 326 -18.69 7.86 -24.69
C LYS A 326 -17.30 8.43 -24.99
N LEU A 327 -16.85 9.41 -24.21
CA LEU A 327 -15.51 10.00 -24.38
C LEU A 327 -14.42 8.95 -24.15
N VAL A 328 -14.53 8.12 -23.11
CA VAL A 328 -13.57 7.05 -22.82
C VAL A 328 -13.45 6.08 -23.98
N GLU A 329 -14.57 5.61 -24.51
CA GLU A 329 -14.58 4.68 -25.65
C GLU A 329 -13.97 5.33 -26.91
N THR A 330 -14.38 6.55 -27.24
CA THR A 330 -13.90 7.29 -28.41
C THR A 330 -12.39 7.54 -28.30
N TYR A 331 -11.94 8.04 -27.15
CA TYR A 331 -10.52 8.31 -26.92
C TYR A 331 -9.67 7.04 -26.99
N ALA A 332 -10.11 5.98 -26.30
CA ALA A 332 -9.36 4.72 -26.25
C ALA A 332 -9.19 4.10 -27.65
N LYS A 333 -10.22 4.15 -28.47
CA LYS A 333 -10.16 3.66 -29.88
C LYS A 333 -9.24 4.50 -30.74
N GLU A 334 -9.31 5.82 -30.65
CA GLU A 334 -8.49 6.75 -31.43
C GLU A 334 -7.01 6.72 -31.00
N ALA A 335 -6.74 6.68 -29.68
CA ALA A 335 -5.40 6.69 -29.14
C ALA A 335 -4.69 5.31 -29.14
N GLY A 336 -5.39 4.26 -29.56
CA GLY A 336 -4.83 2.91 -29.58
C GLY A 336 -4.73 2.27 -28.19
N LEU A 337 -5.64 2.61 -27.28
CA LEU A 337 -5.73 2.05 -25.93
C LEU A 337 -6.89 1.04 -25.75
N TRP A 338 -7.72 0.90 -26.76
CA TRP A 338 -8.77 -0.12 -26.81
C TRP A 338 -8.17 -1.51 -27.07
N ALA A 339 -8.66 -2.54 -26.40
CA ALA A 339 -8.09 -3.89 -26.43
C ALA A 339 -7.78 -4.42 -27.83
N ASP A 340 -8.70 -4.23 -28.79
CA ASP A 340 -8.51 -4.72 -30.15
C ASP A 340 -7.33 -4.07 -30.87
N THR A 341 -6.95 -2.87 -30.49
CA THR A 341 -5.81 -2.13 -31.07
C THR A 341 -4.46 -2.60 -30.57
N LEU A 342 -4.45 -3.48 -29.55
CA LEU A 342 -3.25 -4.00 -28.90
C LEU A 342 -2.89 -5.44 -29.36
N SER A 343 -3.55 -5.96 -30.39
CA SER A 343 -3.31 -7.32 -30.90
C SER A 343 -1.88 -7.56 -31.42
N ARG A 344 -1.13 -6.51 -31.75
CA ARG A 344 0.26 -6.56 -32.21
C ARG A 344 1.27 -6.14 -31.14
N ALA A 345 0.82 -5.80 -29.93
CA ALA A 345 1.72 -5.43 -28.85
C ALA A 345 2.73 -6.54 -28.57
N GLN A 346 3.98 -6.17 -28.42
CA GLN A 346 5.08 -7.09 -28.16
C GLN A 346 5.67 -6.83 -26.78
N TYR A 347 5.95 -7.91 -26.07
CA TYR A 347 6.56 -7.89 -24.75
C TYR A 347 7.92 -8.57 -24.81
N GLU A 348 8.89 -8.08 -24.07
CA GLU A 348 10.18 -8.75 -23.91
C GLU A 348 10.04 -10.09 -23.17
N ARG A 349 9.01 -10.18 -22.29
CA ARG A 349 8.68 -11.36 -21.51
C ARG A 349 7.16 -11.56 -21.47
N VAL A 350 6.72 -12.78 -21.71
CA VAL A 350 5.32 -13.16 -21.60
C VAL A 350 5.19 -14.32 -20.62
N LEU A 351 4.32 -14.13 -19.63
CA LEU A 351 3.91 -15.19 -18.70
C LEU A 351 2.50 -15.64 -19.07
N ARG A 352 2.22 -16.93 -18.85
CA ARG A 352 0.89 -17.50 -19.10
C ARG A 352 0.33 -18.09 -17.84
N PHE A 353 -0.93 -17.80 -17.57
CA PHE A 353 -1.64 -18.30 -16.40
C PHE A 353 -3.03 -18.78 -16.82
N ASP A 354 -3.34 -20.05 -16.46
CA ASP A 354 -4.63 -20.67 -16.75
C ASP A 354 -5.59 -20.49 -15.58
N LEU A 355 -6.64 -19.70 -15.76
CA LEU A 355 -7.66 -19.44 -14.74
C LEU A 355 -8.40 -20.73 -14.31
N SER A 356 -8.49 -21.71 -15.19
CA SER A 356 -9.16 -23.00 -14.90
C SER A 356 -8.38 -23.88 -13.92
N SER A 357 -7.10 -23.57 -13.68
CA SER A 357 -6.26 -24.28 -12.72
C SER A 357 -6.49 -23.86 -11.26
N VAL A 358 -7.19 -22.75 -11.03
CA VAL A 358 -7.40 -22.19 -9.70
C VAL A 358 -8.44 -22.96 -8.92
N THR A 359 -8.07 -23.38 -7.72
CA THR A 359 -8.96 -24.01 -6.74
C THR A 359 -9.17 -23.10 -5.55
N ARG A 360 -10.16 -23.40 -4.69
CA ARG A 360 -10.37 -22.66 -3.45
C ARG A 360 -9.10 -22.71 -2.61
N ASN A 361 -8.66 -21.56 -2.11
CA ASN A 361 -7.41 -21.45 -1.38
C ASN A 361 -7.49 -20.39 -0.28
N ILE A 362 -6.48 -20.37 0.57
CA ILE A 362 -6.14 -19.29 1.49
C ILE A 362 -4.66 -18.97 1.33
N ALA A 363 -4.21 -17.82 1.85
CA ALA A 363 -2.80 -17.49 1.88
C ALA A 363 -2.32 -17.30 3.33
N GLY A 364 -1.23 -17.93 3.67
CA GLY A 364 -0.62 -17.82 4.99
C GLY A 364 0.10 -19.12 5.41
N PRO A 365 0.67 -19.06 6.60
CA PRO A 365 0.84 -17.85 7.43
C PRO A 365 1.94 -16.90 6.90
N SER A 366 1.98 -15.69 7.45
CA SER A 366 3.08 -14.72 7.36
C SER A 366 3.29 -13.98 6.04
N ASN A 367 2.84 -14.50 4.92
CA ASN A 367 3.00 -13.84 3.61
C ASN A 367 1.80 -14.06 2.68
N PRO A 368 1.45 -13.03 1.87
CA PRO A 368 0.36 -13.12 0.90
C PRO A 368 0.60 -14.14 -0.23
N HIS A 369 1.85 -14.43 -0.54
CA HIS A 369 2.26 -15.37 -1.58
C HIS A 369 2.41 -16.83 -1.10
N ARG A 370 2.16 -17.10 0.17
CA ARG A 370 2.09 -18.47 0.73
C ARG A 370 0.68 -19.04 0.55
N ARG A 371 0.27 -19.19 -0.69
CA ARG A 371 -1.02 -19.77 -1.02
C ARG A 371 -1.06 -21.28 -0.73
N VAL A 372 -2.17 -21.72 -0.17
CA VAL A 372 -2.44 -23.14 0.09
C VAL A 372 -3.85 -23.46 -0.36
N PRO A 373 -4.06 -24.45 -1.26
CA PRO A 373 -5.39 -24.94 -1.54
C PRO A 373 -6.08 -25.44 -0.26
N THR A 374 -7.35 -25.16 -0.11
CA THR A 374 -8.09 -25.58 1.11
C THR A 374 -8.14 -27.09 1.29
N SER A 375 -7.99 -27.85 0.21
CA SER A 375 -7.84 -29.32 0.23
C SER A 375 -6.49 -29.82 0.78
N GLU A 376 -5.47 -28.94 0.89
CA GLU A 376 -4.10 -29.29 1.29
C GLU A 376 -3.71 -28.72 2.67
N LEU A 377 -4.61 -28.08 3.38
CA LEU A 377 -4.30 -27.42 4.65
C LEU A 377 -3.73 -28.39 5.69
N ALA A 378 -4.27 -29.61 5.77
CA ALA A 378 -3.76 -30.64 6.67
C ALA A 378 -2.34 -31.08 6.32
N ALA A 379 -2.04 -31.25 5.05
CA ALA A 379 -0.71 -31.63 4.56
C ALA A 379 0.35 -30.55 4.84
N ARG A 380 -0.08 -29.29 4.97
CA ARG A 380 0.78 -28.13 5.33
C ARG A 380 0.82 -27.85 6.84
N GLY A 381 0.16 -28.68 7.66
CA GLY A 381 0.14 -28.49 9.12
C GLY A 381 -0.70 -27.30 9.58
N ILE A 382 -1.55 -26.74 8.73
CA ILE A 382 -2.43 -25.59 9.06
C ILE A 382 -3.72 -26.12 9.71
N SER A 383 -4.46 -27.02 9.05
CA SER A 383 -5.57 -27.72 9.66
C SER A 383 -5.09 -29.02 10.32
N GLY A 384 -5.91 -29.59 11.21
CA GLY A 384 -5.57 -30.79 11.94
C GLY A 384 -6.71 -31.22 12.85
N LYS A 385 -6.39 -31.90 13.94
CA LYS A 385 -7.39 -32.33 14.91
C LYS A 385 -7.86 -31.12 15.72
N VAL A 386 -9.16 -30.87 15.72
CA VAL A 386 -9.77 -29.86 16.60
C VAL A 386 -10.03 -30.51 17.97
N GLU A 387 -9.33 -30.04 18.99
CA GLU A 387 -9.56 -30.44 20.38
C GLU A 387 -10.43 -29.38 21.06
N ASN A 388 -11.66 -29.76 21.38
CA ASN A 388 -12.59 -28.91 22.08
C ASN A 388 -12.61 -29.28 23.57
N GLU A 389 -12.05 -28.40 24.40
CA GLU A 389 -12.23 -28.47 25.85
C GLU A 389 -13.37 -27.51 26.25
N PRO A 390 -14.38 -27.98 27.00
CA PRO A 390 -15.46 -27.11 27.45
C PRO A 390 -14.97 -25.88 28.19
N GLY A 391 -15.42 -24.68 27.74
CA GLY A 391 -15.08 -23.40 28.34
C GLY A 391 -13.71 -22.84 27.99
N LYS A 392 -12.96 -23.48 27.06
CA LYS A 392 -11.66 -22.99 26.55
C LYS A 392 -11.66 -22.79 25.05
N MET A 393 -10.86 -21.84 24.59
CA MET A 393 -10.60 -21.69 23.15
C MET A 393 -9.74 -22.84 22.62
N PRO A 394 -10.00 -23.31 21.37
CA PRO A 394 -9.20 -24.36 20.75
C PRO A 394 -7.83 -23.82 20.32
N ASP A 395 -6.88 -24.74 20.10
CA ASP A 395 -5.64 -24.39 19.39
C ASP A 395 -5.97 -23.87 18.00
N GLY A 396 -5.20 -22.85 17.54
CA GLY A 396 -5.49 -22.17 16.28
C GLY A 396 -6.77 -21.34 16.27
N ALA A 397 -7.29 -20.96 17.44
CA ALA A 397 -8.51 -20.16 17.53
C ALA A 397 -8.46 -18.93 16.63
N VAL A 398 -9.53 -18.75 15.87
CA VAL A 398 -9.74 -17.54 15.06
C VAL A 398 -10.31 -16.47 15.99
N ILE A 399 -9.46 -15.54 16.41
CA ILE A 399 -9.86 -14.46 17.33
C ILE A 399 -10.35 -13.22 16.58
N ILE A 400 -10.00 -13.09 15.31
CA ILE A 400 -10.43 -12.02 14.40
C ILE A 400 -10.86 -12.64 13.07
N ALA A 401 -12.09 -12.33 12.64
CA ALA A 401 -12.62 -12.65 11.33
C ALA A 401 -13.14 -11.37 10.70
N ALA A 402 -12.41 -10.81 9.73
CA ALA A 402 -12.71 -9.50 9.17
C ALA A 402 -12.96 -9.54 7.66
N ILE A 403 -14.15 -9.10 7.25
CA ILE A 403 -14.42 -8.72 5.86
C ILE A 403 -14.02 -7.26 5.73
N THR A 404 -12.88 -7.02 5.09
CA THR A 404 -12.21 -5.72 5.08
C THR A 404 -11.45 -5.52 3.78
N SER A 405 -10.87 -4.34 3.58
CA SER A 405 -10.02 -3.98 2.46
C SER A 405 -10.76 -3.76 1.13
N CYS A 406 -10.33 -2.73 0.42
CA CYS A 406 -10.77 -2.45 -0.94
C CYS A 406 -10.51 -3.62 -1.93
N THR A 407 -9.50 -4.46 -1.68
CA THR A 407 -9.18 -5.64 -2.51
C THR A 407 -10.42 -6.49 -2.82
N ASN A 408 -11.20 -6.78 -1.80
CA ASN A 408 -12.32 -7.72 -1.90
C ASN A 408 -13.69 -7.04 -1.84
N THR A 409 -13.82 -5.94 -1.09
CA THR A 409 -15.11 -5.25 -0.94
C THR A 409 -15.51 -4.43 -2.17
N ASN A 410 -14.58 -4.15 -3.09
CA ASN A 410 -14.88 -3.53 -4.38
C ASN A 410 -15.67 -4.45 -5.33
N ASN A 411 -15.59 -5.75 -5.12
CA ASN A 411 -16.14 -6.75 -6.03
C ASN A 411 -17.53 -7.20 -5.56
N PRO A 412 -18.61 -6.81 -6.26
CA PRO A 412 -19.97 -7.16 -5.86
C PRO A 412 -20.19 -8.67 -5.75
N ARG A 413 -19.58 -9.47 -6.62
CA ARG A 413 -19.69 -10.94 -6.57
C ARG A 413 -19.14 -11.50 -5.25
N ASN A 414 -17.99 -11.01 -4.79
CA ASN A 414 -17.40 -11.45 -3.52
C ASN A 414 -18.32 -11.12 -2.34
N MET A 415 -18.87 -9.92 -2.31
CA MET A 415 -19.72 -9.46 -1.22
C MET A 415 -21.08 -10.16 -1.20
N ILE A 416 -21.68 -10.33 -2.36
CA ILE A 416 -22.95 -11.08 -2.50
C ILE A 416 -22.74 -12.55 -2.11
N ALA A 417 -21.65 -13.17 -2.53
CA ALA A 417 -21.31 -14.55 -2.14
C ALA A 417 -21.20 -14.70 -0.62
N ALA A 418 -20.54 -13.76 0.07
CA ALA A 418 -20.46 -13.76 1.52
C ALA A 418 -21.85 -13.61 2.18
N GLY A 419 -22.68 -12.72 1.68
CA GLY A 419 -24.04 -12.52 2.16
C GLY A 419 -24.94 -13.75 1.95
N LEU A 420 -24.84 -14.41 0.79
CA LEU A 420 -25.58 -15.64 0.49
C LEU A 420 -25.13 -16.81 1.37
N LEU A 421 -23.84 -16.95 1.61
CA LEU A 421 -23.33 -17.96 2.52
C LEU A 421 -23.83 -17.69 3.95
N ALA A 422 -23.81 -16.44 4.40
CA ALA A 422 -24.35 -16.06 5.70
C ALA A 422 -25.85 -16.38 5.83
N ARG A 423 -26.64 -16.09 4.81
CA ARG A 423 -28.06 -16.45 4.74
C ARG A 423 -28.25 -17.98 4.87
N ASN A 424 -27.49 -18.75 4.12
CA ASN A 424 -27.57 -20.21 4.16
C ASN A 424 -27.16 -20.77 5.54
N ALA A 425 -26.13 -20.19 6.17
CA ALA A 425 -25.71 -20.54 7.52
C ALA A 425 -26.80 -20.22 8.56
N ASN A 426 -27.45 -19.06 8.45
CA ASN A 426 -28.56 -18.68 9.34
C ASN A 426 -29.76 -19.63 9.20
N ARG A 427 -30.09 -20.03 7.97
CA ARG A 427 -31.14 -21.04 7.70
C ARG A 427 -30.83 -22.39 8.32
N ALA A 428 -29.56 -22.75 8.38
CA ALA A 428 -29.09 -23.97 9.02
C ALA A 428 -28.92 -23.83 10.54
N GLY A 429 -29.19 -22.65 11.14
CA GLY A 429 -29.07 -22.40 12.56
C GLY A 429 -27.65 -22.31 13.08
N LEU A 430 -26.67 -22.07 12.20
CA LEU A 430 -25.27 -21.94 12.58
C LEU A 430 -24.98 -20.54 13.16
N LEU A 431 -24.02 -20.49 14.06
CA LEU A 431 -23.60 -19.26 14.74
C LEU A 431 -22.07 -19.09 14.67
N ARG A 432 -21.64 -17.86 14.72
CA ARG A 432 -20.26 -17.49 14.96
C ARG A 432 -19.80 -18.00 16.34
N LYS A 433 -18.54 -18.39 16.47
CA LYS A 433 -17.98 -18.75 17.80
C LYS A 433 -17.83 -17.53 18.69
N PRO A 434 -18.08 -17.67 20.02
CA PRO A 434 -18.11 -16.51 20.93
C PRO A 434 -16.80 -15.72 21.02
N TRP A 435 -15.66 -16.38 20.84
CA TRP A 435 -14.33 -15.75 20.91
C TRP A 435 -13.93 -15.00 19.63
N VAL A 436 -14.70 -15.15 18.54
CA VAL A 436 -14.38 -14.49 17.26
C VAL A 436 -14.87 -13.06 17.26
N LYS A 437 -13.94 -12.11 17.14
CA LYS A 437 -14.26 -10.72 16.85
C LYS A 437 -14.47 -10.58 15.35
N SER A 438 -15.74 -10.53 14.94
CA SER A 438 -16.11 -10.41 13.54
C SER A 438 -16.44 -8.97 13.15
N SER A 439 -16.19 -8.60 11.91
CA SER A 439 -16.44 -7.23 11.41
C SER A 439 -16.65 -7.20 9.90
N LEU A 440 -17.45 -6.21 9.47
CA LEU A 440 -17.60 -5.81 8.07
C LEU A 440 -17.19 -4.33 7.95
N ALA A 441 -16.14 -4.07 7.19
CA ALA A 441 -15.69 -2.72 6.87
C ALA A 441 -15.64 -2.53 5.36
N PRO A 442 -16.75 -2.16 4.72
CA PRO A 442 -16.80 -1.94 3.27
C PRO A 442 -15.94 -0.76 2.84
N GLY A 443 -15.32 -0.85 1.68
CA GLY A 443 -14.54 0.24 1.09
C GLY A 443 -15.39 1.36 0.50
N SER A 444 -16.71 1.19 0.45
CA SER A 444 -17.65 2.18 -0.07
C SER A 444 -19.04 1.97 0.54
N LYS A 445 -19.79 3.06 0.71
CA LYS A 445 -21.20 3.02 1.12
C LYS A 445 -22.10 2.35 0.09
N ALA A 446 -21.69 2.29 -1.18
CA ALA A 446 -22.42 1.59 -2.22
C ALA A 446 -22.55 0.08 -1.92
N VAL A 447 -21.53 -0.52 -1.29
CA VAL A 447 -21.56 -1.93 -0.86
C VAL A 447 -22.72 -2.19 0.11
N THR A 448 -22.89 -1.33 1.09
CA THR A 448 -24.01 -1.42 2.04
C THR A 448 -25.35 -1.31 1.33
N LEU A 449 -25.48 -0.37 0.39
CA LEU A 449 -26.72 -0.16 -0.35
C LEU A 449 -27.12 -1.38 -1.18
N TYR A 450 -26.19 -2.01 -1.90
CA TYR A 450 -26.58 -3.19 -2.69
C TYR A 450 -26.77 -4.45 -1.82
N LEU A 451 -26.05 -4.58 -0.70
CA LEU A 451 -26.30 -5.66 0.27
C LEU A 451 -27.68 -5.51 0.94
N GLU A 452 -28.10 -4.28 1.24
CA GLU A 452 -29.47 -3.99 1.72
C GLU A 452 -30.52 -4.33 0.66
N ALA A 453 -30.31 -3.88 -0.60
CA ALA A 453 -31.21 -4.16 -1.70
C ALA A 453 -31.36 -5.67 -1.97
N ALA A 454 -30.32 -6.46 -1.74
CA ALA A 454 -30.32 -7.92 -1.84
C ALA A 454 -30.94 -8.61 -0.61
N GLY A 455 -31.22 -7.89 0.48
CA GLY A 455 -31.66 -8.47 1.76
C GLY A 455 -30.58 -9.25 2.49
N LEU A 456 -29.30 -9.03 2.16
CA LEU A 456 -28.18 -9.81 2.67
C LEU A 456 -27.43 -9.14 3.85
N LEU A 457 -27.53 -7.82 3.99
CA LEU A 457 -26.91 -7.13 5.12
C LEU A 457 -27.43 -7.65 6.48
N PRO A 458 -28.74 -7.82 6.70
CA PRO A 458 -29.27 -8.42 7.94
C PRO A 458 -28.75 -9.85 8.17
N GLU A 459 -28.51 -10.61 7.11
CA GLU A 459 -28.00 -11.98 7.24
C GLU A 459 -26.54 -12.00 7.72
N LEU A 460 -25.71 -11.06 7.24
CA LEU A 460 -24.35 -10.87 7.72
C LEU A 460 -24.35 -10.38 9.17
N GLU A 461 -25.22 -9.43 9.52
CA GLU A 461 -25.35 -8.90 10.88
C GLU A 461 -25.71 -9.99 11.92
N LYS A 462 -26.59 -10.92 11.56
CA LYS A 462 -26.93 -12.06 12.43
C LYS A 462 -25.74 -12.92 12.82
N LEU A 463 -24.75 -13.04 11.93
CA LEU A 463 -23.51 -13.76 12.20
C LEU A 463 -22.40 -12.86 12.81
N GLY A 464 -22.74 -11.63 13.21
CA GLY A 464 -21.80 -10.70 13.81
C GLY A 464 -20.93 -9.93 12.81
N PHE A 465 -21.29 -9.91 11.53
CA PHE A 465 -20.65 -9.12 10.48
C PHE A 465 -21.45 -7.85 10.16
N GLY A 466 -21.82 -7.10 11.18
CA GLY A 466 -22.36 -5.76 11.02
C GLY A 466 -21.29 -4.78 10.60
N VAL A 467 -21.72 -3.65 10.00
CA VAL A 467 -20.82 -2.58 9.55
C VAL A 467 -20.18 -1.90 10.75
N VAL A 468 -18.87 -1.93 10.83
CA VAL A 468 -18.07 -1.29 11.90
C VAL A 468 -17.42 0.01 11.46
N ALA A 469 -17.18 0.16 10.16
CA ALA A 469 -16.50 1.30 9.55
C ALA A 469 -16.67 1.30 8.03
N TYR A 470 -16.44 2.45 7.42
CA TYR A 470 -16.10 2.59 6.00
C TYR A 470 -14.66 3.10 5.93
N ALA A 471 -13.72 2.19 6.16
CA ALA A 471 -12.30 2.51 6.32
C ALA A 471 -11.44 1.26 6.18
N CYS A 472 -10.14 1.44 5.97
CA CYS A 472 -9.15 0.39 6.01
C CYS A 472 -8.84 0.04 7.48
N THR A 473 -9.42 -1.03 7.98
CA THR A 473 -9.39 -1.39 9.41
C THR A 473 -8.35 -2.49 9.71
N SER A 474 -8.80 -3.70 9.94
CA SER A 474 -7.94 -4.83 10.35
C SER A 474 -6.77 -5.11 9.40
N CYS A 475 -6.94 -4.93 8.09
CA CYS A 475 -5.85 -5.10 7.12
C CYS A 475 -4.69 -4.11 7.34
N ASN A 476 -4.94 -2.96 7.94
CA ASN A 476 -3.93 -1.97 8.32
C ASN A 476 -3.46 -2.11 9.79
N GLY A 477 -3.86 -3.15 10.49
CA GLY A 477 -3.51 -3.35 11.89
C GLY A 477 -4.40 -2.61 12.90
N MET A 478 -5.51 -2.04 12.43
CA MET A 478 -6.48 -1.30 13.24
C MET A 478 -7.64 -2.20 13.68
N SER A 479 -7.32 -3.38 14.22
CA SER A 479 -8.32 -4.35 14.68
C SER A 479 -8.99 -3.98 16.00
N GLY A 480 -8.44 -3.00 16.72
CA GLY A 480 -8.92 -2.59 18.05
C GLY A 480 -8.62 -3.61 19.15
N ALA A 481 -9.06 -3.31 20.36
CA ALA A 481 -8.85 -4.16 21.51
C ALA A 481 -9.67 -5.47 21.41
N LEU A 482 -9.12 -6.54 21.96
CA LEU A 482 -9.85 -7.79 22.19
C LEU A 482 -10.67 -7.71 23.49
N ASP A 483 -11.66 -8.58 23.64
CA ASP A 483 -12.31 -8.81 24.93
C ASP A 483 -11.23 -9.18 25.97
N PRO A 484 -11.21 -8.54 27.15
CA PRO A 484 -10.20 -8.80 28.18
C PRO A 484 -10.10 -10.25 28.63
N VAL A 485 -11.21 -10.99 28.65
CA VAL A 485 -11.24 -12.43 29.03
C VAL A 485 -10.53 -13.26 27.96
N ILE A 486 -10.80 -12.97 26.67
CA ILE A 486 -10.18 -13.65 25.54
C ILE A 486 -8.68 -13.33 25.50
N GLN A 487 -8.32 -12.07 25.64
CA GLN A 487 -6.91 -11.65 25.69
C GLN A 487 -6.15 -12.33 26.82
N LYS A 488 -6.74 -12.38 28.00
CA LYS A 488 -6.14 -13.04 29.16
C LYS A 488 -5.90 -14.54 28.91
N GLU A 489 -6.87 -15.25 28.34
CA GLU A 489 -6.71 -16.67 28.00
C GLU A 489 -5.59 -16.92 27.01
N ILE A 490 -5.47 -16.05 25.97
CA ILE A 490 -4.38 -16.14 24.98
C ILE A 490 -3.02 -16.01 25.66
N VAL A 491 -2.87 -15.03 26.54
CA VAL A 491 -1.61 -14.77 27.25
C VAL A 491 -1.29 -15.89 28.25
N ASP A 492 -2.24 -16.27 29.09
CA ASP A 492 -2.02 -17.28 30.16
C ASP A 492 -1.67 -18.66 29.60
N ARG A 493 -2.23 -19.01 28.45
CA ARG A 493 -2.01 -20.32 27.81
C ARG A 493 -0.95 -20.31 26.72
N ASP A 494 -0.38 -19.16 26.43
CA ASP A 494 0.45 -18.97 25.22
C ASP A 494 -0.23 -19.55 23.97
N LEU A 495 -1.54 -19.31 23.86
CA LEU A 495 -2.39 -19.90 22.84
C LEU A 495 -1.94 -19.49 21.42
N TYR A 496 -1.91 -20.47 20.53
CA TYR A 496 -1.78 -20.19 19.10
C TYR A 496 -3.09 -19.60 18.57
N ALA A 497 -3.21 -18.28 18.68
CA ALA A 497 -4.36 -17.53 18.19
C ALA A 497 -4.09 -16.99 16.79
N THR A 498 -5.11 -16.97 15.92
CA THR A 498 -5.00 -16.60 14.52
C THR A 498 -6.03 -15.55 14.13
N ALA A 499 -5.79 -14.89 13.00
CA ALA A 499 -6.75 -14.04 12.32
C ALA A 499 -7.03 -14.56 10.91
N VAL A 500 -8.27 -14.45 10.45
CA VAL A 500 -8.66 -14.70 9.07
C VAL A 500 -9.33 -13.46 8.53
N LEU A 501 -8.85 -12.93 7.43
CA LEU A 501 -9.35 -11.68 6.87
C LEU A 501 -9.35 -11.68 5.34
N SER A 502 -10.29 -10.96 4.76
CA SER A 502 -10.33 -10.73 3.31
C SER A 502 -9.46 -9.53 2.89
N GLY A 503 -8.31 -9.40 3.51
CA GLY A 503 -7.32 -8.36 3.22
C GLY A 503 -6.31 -8.76 2.14
N ASN A 504 -5.22 -8.02 2.10
CA ASN A 504 -4.12 -8.23 1.14
C ASN A 504 -2.77 -8.51 1.81
N ARG A 505 -2.64 -8.31 3.12
CA ARG A 505 -1.42 -8.54 3.89
C ARG A 505 -1.70 -9.25 5.20
N ASN A 506 -0.83 -10.19 5.53
CA ASN A 506 -0.92 -11.02 6.72
C ASN A 506 0.43 -11.24 7.41
N PHE A 507 1.32 -10.25 7.30
CA PHE A 507 2.64 -10.31 7.94
C PHE A 507 2.50 -10.49 9.45
N ASP A 508 3.48 -11.15 10.07
CA ASP A 508 3.49 -11.44 11.50
C ASP A 508 3.40 -10.13 12.32
N GLY A 509 2.49 -10.13 13.30
CA GLY A 509 2.25 -8.98 14.16
C GLY A 509 1.46 -7.82 13.54
N ARG A 510 1.12 -7.91 12.24
CA ARG A 510 0.43 -6.82 11.54
C ARG A 510 -1.03 -6.66 11.93
N ILE A 511 -1.76 -7.77 12.02
CA ILE A 511 -3.23 -7.71 12.17
C ILE A 511 -3.62 -7.37 13.60
N HIS A 512 -3.01 -8.03 14.55
CA HIS A 512 -3.17 -7.76 15.99
C HIS A 512 -1.97 -8.30 16.76
N PRO A 513 -1.52 -7.62 17.84
CA PRO A 513 -0.38 -8.08 18.64
C PRO A 513 -0.54 -9.49 19.24
N TYR A 514 -1.77 -9.89 19.55
CA TYR A 514 -2.08 -11.19 20.14
C TYR A 514 -2.46 -12.28 19.13
N ALA A 515 -2.57 -11.96 17.83
CA ALA A 515 -2.69 -12.94 16.78
C ALA A 515 -1.29 -13.34 16.31
N LYS A 516 -0.87 -14.56 16.64
CA LYS A 516 0.47 -15.06 16.28
C LYS A 516 0.65 -15.17 14.78
N GLN A 517 -0.40 -15.53 14.07
CA GLN A 517 -0.40 -15.63 12.61
C GLN A 517 -1.74 -15.20 12.01
N ALA A 518 -1.72 -14.82 10.74
CA ALA A 518 -2.89 -14.41 10.01
C ALA A 518 -2.96 -15.09 8.63
N PHE A 519 -4.19 -15.25 8.14
CA PHE A 519 -4.51 -15.90 6.86
C PHE A 519 -5.42 -15.02 6.03
N LEU A 520 -5.10 -14.89 4.76
CA LEU A 520 -5.95 -14.20 3.78
C LEU A 520 -6.93 -15.20 3.16
N ALA A 521 -8.17 -14.81 3.06
CA ALA A 521 -9.25 -15.65 2.51
C ALA A 521 -10.30 -14.79 1.81
N SER A 522 -11.11 -15.41 0.94
CA SER A 522 -12.26 -14.75 0.34
C SER A 522 -13.29 -14.35 1.40
N PRO A 523 -14.12 -13.31 1.15
CA PRO A 523 -15.17 -12.93 2.08
C PRO A 523 -16.10 -14.05 2.53
N PRO A 524 -16.59 -14.94 1.66
CA PRO A 524 -17.38 -16.09 2.13
C PRO A 524 -16.59 -17.06 3.01
N LEU A 525 -15.31 -17.30 2.75
CA LEU A 525 -14.47 -18.12 3.64
C LEU A 525 -14.24 -17.46 4.99
N VAL A 526 -14.13 -16.14 5.06
CA VAL A 526 -14.03 -15.41 6.34
C VAL A 526 -15.26 -15.69 7.21
N VAL A 527 -16.46 -15.67 6.62
CA VAL A 527 -17.70 -16.02 7.33
C VAL A 527 -17.66 -17.47 7.80
N ALA A 528 -17.25 -18.39 6.95
CA ALA A 528 -17.15 -19.81 7.29
C ALA A 528 -16.17 -20.07 8.45
N TYR A 529 -15.01 -19.41 8.45
CA TYR A 529 -14.04 -19.55 9.54
C TYR A 529 -14.51 -18.92 10.86
N ALA A 530 -15.33 -17.88 10.81
CA ALA A 530 -15.98 -17.36 12.01
C ALA A 530 -16.92 -18.38 12.67
N ILE A 531 -17.59 -19.19 11.86
CA ILE A 531 -18.44 -20.30 12.31
C ILE A 531 -17.59 -21.47 12.82
N ALA A 532 -16.54 -21.85 12.09
CA ALA A 532 -15.60 -22.90 12.47
C ALA A 532 -14.82 -22.56 13.75
N GLY A 533 -14.37 -21.32 13.89
CA GLY A 533 -13.73 -20.78 15.10
C GLY A 533 -12.27 -21.15 15.28
N THR A 534 -11.69 -21.96 14.42
CA THR A 534 -10.27 -22.33 14.47
C THR A 534 -9.72 -22.63 13.06
N ILE A 535 -8.46 -22.25 12.82
CA ILE A 535 -7.76 -22.59 11.59
C ILE A 535 -7.44 -24.10 11.50
N ARG A 536 -7.51 -24.84 12.62
CA ARG A 536 -7.33 -26.30 12.65
C ARG A 536 -8.50 -27.07 12.04
N PHE A 537 -9.63 -26.41 11.81
CA PHE A 537 -10.80 -26.98 11.18
C PHE A 537 -10.52 -27.29 9.71
N ASP A 538 -10.84 -28.52 9.24
CA ASP A 538 -10.80 -28.84 7.81
C ASP A 538 -12.04 -28.26 7.14
N ILE A 539 -11.85 -27.09 6.52
CA ILE A 539 -12.96 -26.31 5.97
C ILE A 539 -13.69 -27.01 4.83
N GLU A 540 -13.05 -27.97 4.15
CA GLU A 540 -13.65 -28.72 3.06
C GLU A 540 -14.44 -29.95 3.53
N LYS A 541 -14.11 -30.51 4.68
CA LYS A 541 -14.64 -31.81 5.11
C LYS A 541 -15.39 -31.79 6.43
N ASP A 542 -14.95 -30.99 7.40
CA ASP A 542 -15.49 -31.02 8.73
C ASP A 542 -16.91 -30.44 8.78
N VAL A 543 -17.69 -30.96 9.71
CA VAL A 543 -19.07 -30.52 9.95
C VAL A 543 -19.07 -29.19 10.73
N LEU A 544 -19.61 -28.15 10.15
CA LEU A 544 -19.74 -26.82 10.77
C LEU A 544 -20.80 -26.79 11.88
N GLY A 545 -21.80 -27.65 11.77
CA GLY A 545 -22.89 -27.79 12.72
C GLY A 545 -23.98 -28.72 12.21
N VAL A 546 -25.09 -28.75 12.92
CA VAL A 546 -26.23 -29.59 12.58
C VAL A 546 -27.48 -28.71 12.45
N ASP A 547 -28.25 -28.91 11.38
CA ASP A 547 -29.47 -28.14 11.15
C ASP A 547 -30.62 -28.57 12.09
N ALA A 548 -31.75 -27.87 12.00
CA ALA A 548 -32.95 -28.14 12.82
C ALA A 548 -33.50 -29.57 12.61
N ASN A 549 -33.17 -30.25 11.51
CA ASN A 549 -33.60 -31.61 11.21
C ASN A 549 -32.54 -32.66 11.61
N GLY A 550 -31.47 -32.26 12.30
CA GLY A 550 -30.38 -33.14 12.69
C GLY A 550 -29.41 -33.50 11.57
N LYS A 551 -29.48 -32.83 10.41
CA LYS A 551 -28.57 -33.07 9.26
C LYS A 551 -27.26 -32.34 9.50
N PRO A 552 -26.10 -33.04 9.33
CA PRO A 552 -24.80 -32.37 9.35
C PRO A 552 -24.67 -31.35 8.21
N VAL A 553 -24.11 -30.18 8.51
CA VAL A 553 -23.89 -29.07 7.55
C VAL A 553 -22.41 -28.85 7.36
N THR A 554 -21.95 -28.93 6.12
CA THR A 554 -20.58 -28.65 5.69
C THR A 554 -20.51 -27.37 4.86
N LEU A 555 -19.31 -26.91 4.54
CA LEU A 555 -19.12 -25.74 3.69
C LEU A 555 -19.84 -25.89 2.34
N LYS A 556 -19.80 -27.07 1.75
CA LYS A 556 -20.46 -27.37 0.47
C LYS A 556 -21.98 -27.11 0.53
N ASP A 557 -22.63 -27.37 1.66
CA ASP A 557 -24.06 -27.11 1.84
C ASP A 557 -24.38 -25.60 1.92
N LEU A 558 -23.42 -24.79 2.32
CA LEU A 558 -23.58 -23.35 2.49
C LEU A 558 -23.17 -22.53 1.28
N TRP A 559 -22.26 -23.05 0.45
CA TRP A 559 -21.66 -22.28 -0.64
C TRP A 559 -22.70 -21.99 -1.73
N PRO A 560 -22.92 -20.71 -2.09
CA PRO A 560 -23.87 -20.37 -3.14
C PRO A 560 -23.35 -20.79 -4.52
N THR A 561 -24.27 -21.08 -5.47
CA THR A 561 -23.91 -21.33 -6.86
C THR A 561 -23.55 -20.02 -7.58
N ASP A 562 -22.75 -20.13 -8.65
CA ASP A 562 -22.39 -18.95 -9.46
C ASP A 562 -23.63 -18.31 -10.10
N GLU A 563 -24.59 -19.11 -10.54
CA GLU A 563 -25.86 -18.63 -11.11
C GLU A 563 -26.67 -17.83 -10.08
N GLU A 564 -26.70 -18.28 -8.83
CA GLU A 564 -27.38 -17.56 -7.75
C GLU A 564 -26.68 -16.24 -7.44
N ILE A 565 -25.34 -16.25 -7.38
CA ILE A 565 -24.55 -15.03 -7.17
C ILE A 565 -24.82 -14.01 -8.28
N ASP A 566 -24.72 -14.44 -9.55
CA ASP A 566 -24.92 -13.57 -10.71
C ASP A 566 -26.33 -12.99 -10.76
N ALA A 567 -27.34 -13.79 -10.49
CA ALA A 567 -28.73 -13.34 -10.46
C ALA A 567 -28.97 -12.27 -9.37
N VAL A 568 -28.40 -12.43 -8.19
CA VAL A 568 -28.53 -11.45 -7.10
C VAL A 568 -27.74 -10.18 -7.41
N VAL A 569 -26.53 -10.28 -7.98
CA VAL A 569 -25.75 -9.11 -8.42
C VAL A 569 -26.56 -8.29 -9.45
N GLU A 570 -27.10 -8.94 -10.48
CA GLU A 570 -27.88 -8.27 -11.52
C GLU A 570 -29.12 -7.58 -10.96
N ALA A 571 -29.82 -8.22 -10.03
CA ALA A 571 -31.02 -7.67 -9.41
C ALA A 571 -30.73 -6.52 -8.43
N SER A 572 -29.58 -6.51 -7.76
CA SER A 572 -29.37 -5.70 -6.57
C SER A 572 -28.35 -4.57 -6.75
N VAL A 573 -27.38 -4.70 -7.66
CA VAL A 573 -26.34 -3.69 -7.87
C VAL A 573 -26.75 -2.74 -9.00
N LYS A 574 -27.00 -1.46 -8.68
CA LYS A 574 -27.58 -0.49 -9.61
C LYS A 574 -26.81 0.83 -9.62
N PRO A 575 -26.74 1.53 -10.79
CA PRO A 575 -26.05 2.81 -10.92
C PRO A 575 -26.52 3.89 -9.95
N GLU A 576 -27.80 3.91 -9.62
CA GLU A 576 -28.43 4.89 -8.71
C GLU A 576 -27.83 4.85 -7.30
N GLN A 577 -27.40 3.67 -6.84
CA GLN A 577 -26.75 3.51 -5.55
C GLN A 577 -25.41 4.25 -5.51
N PHE A 578 -24.61 4.16 -6.56
CA PHE A 578 -23.34 4.85 -6.69
C PHE A 578 -23.52 6.37 -6.80
N ARG A 579 -24.48 6.85 -7.59
CA ARG A 579 -24.81 8.28 -7.67
C ARG A 579 -25.24 8.82 -6.30
N ARG A 580 -26.13 8.11 -5.63
CA ARG A 580 -26.61 8.47 -4.28
C ARG A 580 -25.47 8.63 -3.27
N VAL A 581 -24.43 7.82 -3.36
CA VAL A 581 -23.26 7.88 -2.48
C VAL A 581 -22.32 9.01 -2.90
N TYR A 582 -21.97 9.10 -4.18
CA TYR A 582 -20.84 9.91 -4.61
C TYR A 582 -21.18 11.34 -4.99
N GLU A 583 -22.35 11.63 -5.53
CA GLU A 583 -22.73 13.01 -5.88
C GLU A 583 -22.67 13.96 -4.67
N PRO A 584 -23.29 13.64 -3.52
CA PRO A 584 -23.18 14.48 -2.33
C PRO A 584 -21.75 14.55 -1.76
N MET A 585 -21.04 13.42 -1.79
CA MET A 585 -19.66 13.32 -1.25
C MET A 585 -18.72 14.28 -1.98
N PHE A 586 -18.72 14.27 -3.31
CA PHE A 586 -17.83 15.13 -4.10
C PHE A 586 -18.30 16.59 -4.13
N ALA A 587 -19.57 16.86 -4.06
CA ALA A 587 -20.08 18.22 -3.88
C ALA A 587 -19.58 18.83 -2.56
N LEU A 588 -19.57 18.06 -1.48
CA LEU A 588 -19.02 18.50 -0.19
C LEU A 588 -17.49 18.65 -0.22
N ALA A 589 -16.78 17.72 -0.84
CA ALA A 589 -15.32 17.80 -0.95
C ALA A 589 -14.85 19.04 -1.72
N ALA A 590 -15.59 19.44 -2.76
CA ALA A 590 -15.30 20.62 -3.56
C ALA A 590 -15.59 21.96 -2.85
N GLN A 591 -16.34 21.96 -1.75
CA GLN A 591 -16.63 23.19 -1.00
C GLN A 591 -15.36 23.67 -0.27
N GLN A 592 -14.86 24.83 -0.68
CA GLN A 592 -13.75 25.49 -0.01
C GLN A 592 -14.30 26.53 0.97
N GLY A 593 -13.99 26.39 2.26
CA GLY A 593 -14.27 27.38 3.27
C GLY A 593 -13.36 28.61 3.15
N PRO A 594 -13.45 29.57 4.10
CA PRO A 594 -12.52 30.70 4.16
C PRO A 594 -11.07 30.23 4.18
N ARG A 595 -10.18 30.94 3.47
CA ARG A 595 -8.75 30.63 3.48
C ARG A 595 -8.16 30.76 4.88
N ALA A 596 -7.30 29.82 5.26
CA ALA A 596 -6.51 29.89 6.48
C ALA A 596 -5.16 30.59 6.24
N GLU A 597 -4.50 30.97 7.34
CA GLU A 597 -3.13 31.49 7.29
C GLU A 597 -2.17 30.46 6.67
N PRO A 598 -1.14 30.91 5.93
CA PRO A 598 -0.19 30.03 5.27
C PRO A 598 0.62 29.14 6.21
N LEU A 599 0.92 29.63 7.41
CA LEU A 599 1.68 28.92 8.43
C LEU A 599 0.73 28.21 9.41
N TYR A 600 1.05 26.99 9.76
CA TYR A 600 0.28 26.24 10.75
C TYR A 600 0.64 26.68 12.18
N ASP A 601 -0.37 26.77 13.04
CA ASP A 601 -0.17 27.04 14.47
C ASP A 601 0.15 25.73 15.21
N TRP A 602 1.44 25.41 15.28
CA TRP A 602 1.93 24.18 15.89
C TRP A 602 1.62 24.12 17.38
N ARG A 603 1.04 23.02 17.84
CA ARG A 603 0.69 22.78 19.23
C ARG A 603 1.77 21.93 19.91
N PRO A 604 2.61 22.49 20.82
CA PRO A 604 3.73 21.75 21.41
C PRO A 604 3.32 20.52 22.23
N GLN A 605 2.11 20.49 22.74
CA GLN A 605 1.56 19.38 23.52
C GLN A 605 0.98 18.25 22.65
N SER A 606 0.81 18.47 21.34
CA SER A 606 0.26 17.45 20.47
C SER A 606 1.20 16.26 20.33
N THR A 607 0.65 15.07 20.39
CA THR A 607 1.33 13.79 20.08
C THR A 607 1.01 13.26 18.68
N TYR A 608 0.27 14.07 17.91
CA TYR A 608 -0.16 13.71 16.55
C TYR A 608 0.44 14.59 15.46
N ILE A 609 0.57 15.89 15.73
CA ILE A 609 1.02 16.90 14.76
C ILE A 609 2.10 17.75 15.43
N ARG A 610 3.30 17.67 14.89
CA ARG A 610 4.47 18.39 15.38
C ARG A 610 5.30 18.90 14.23
N ARG A 611 5.87 20.13 14.38
CA ARG A 611 6.77 20.69 13.37
C ARG A 611 7.93 19.72 13.10
N PRO A 612 8.16 19.31 11.84
CA PRO A 612 9.20 18.35 11.51
C PRO A 612 10.61 18.96 11.58
N PRO A 613 11.64 18.18 11.97
CA PRO A 613 12.98 18.67 12.26
C PRO A 613 13.94 18.67 11.05
N TYR A 614 13.45 18.50 9.82
CA TYR A 614 14.29 18.10 8.67
C TYR A 614 15.20 19.22 8.14
N TRP A 615 14.94 20.49 8.45
CA TRP A 615 15.74 21.63 7.97
C TRP A 615 16.65 22.23 9.04
N GLU A 616 16.78 21.57 10.18
CA GLU A 616 17.51 22.04 11.36
C GLU A 616 18.41 20.94 11.95
N GLY A 617 19.37 21.33 12.77
CA GLY A 617 20.20 20.42 13.54
C GLY A 617 21.13 19.54 12.69
N ALA A 618 21.26 18.28 13.08
CA ALA A 618 22.19 17.33 12.45
C ALA A 618 21.88 17.01 10.99
N LEU A 619 20.64 17.20 10.55
CA LEU A 619 20.24 16.96 9.16
C LEU A 619 20.65 18.10 8.22
N ALA A 620 21.00 19.26 8.73
CA ALA A 620 21.51 20.42 7.99
C ALA A 620 23.04 20.43 7.85
N GLY A 621 23.75 19.51 8.54
CA GLY A 621 25.22 19.45 8.56
C GLY A 621 25.83 18.56 7.48
N GLU A 622 27.16 18.56 7.42
CA GLU A 622 27.92 17.64 6.57
C GLU A 622 27.68 16.18 6.99
N ARG A 623 27.66 15.31 6.01
CA ARG A 623 27.40 13.86 6.17
C ARG A 623 28.68 13.10 5.95
N THR A 624 28.82 11.97 6.64
CA THR A 624 30.00 11.12 6.51
C THR A 624 29.63 9.67 6.27
N LEU A 625 30.35 9.02 5.35
CA LEU A 625 30.27 7.58 5.08
C LEU A 625 31.53 6.88 5.63
N LYS A 626 32.11 7.40 6.70
CA LYS A 626 33.32 6.86 7.34
C LYS A 626 33.04 6.48 8.79
N ASP A 627 33.72 5.46 9.26
CA ASP A 627 33.67 4.97 10.64
C ASP A 627 32.23 4.66 11.12
N MET A 628 31.38 4.18 10.22
CA MET A 628 29.99 3.84 10.54
C MET A 628 29.93 2.58 11.39
N ARG A 629 29.05 2.59 12.40
CA ARG A 629 28.72 1.41 13.22
C ARG A 629 27.42 0.78 12.74
N ALA A 630 27.32 -0.54 12.78
CA ALA A 630 26.09 -1.25 12.48
C ALA A 630 25.04 -1.02 13.59
N LEU A 631 23.89 -0.45 13.24
CA LEU A 631 22.73 -0.42 14.13
C LEU A 631 22.02 -1.78 14.18
N ALA A 632 21.96 -2.44 13.03
CA ALA A 632 21.34 -3.74 12.87
C ALA A 632 21.98 -4.54 11.75
N VAL A 633 22.03 -5.85 11.94
CA VAL A 633 22.33 -6.85 10.91
C VAL A 633 21.08 -7.72 10.77
N LEU A 634 20.44 -7.68 9.61
CA LEU A 634 19.10 -8.22 9.40
C LEU A 634 19.12 -9.31 8.32
N GLY A 635 18.18 -10.25 8.43
CA GLY A 635 17.97 -11.30 7.46
C GLY A 635 17.21 -10.85 6.21
N ASP A 636 16.66 -11.83 5.49
CA ASP A 636 15.86 -11.62 4.29
C ASP A 636 14.43 -11.21 4.67
N ASN A 637 13.70 -10.63 3.71
CA ASN A 637 12.27 -10.30 3.82
C ASN A 637 11.92 -9.36 4.99
N ILE A 638 12.76 -8.40 5.26
CA ILE A 638 12.46 -7.34 6.23
C ILE A 638 11.41 -6.41 5.62
N THR A 639 10.27 -6.32 6.31
CA THR A 639 9.14 -5.51 5.85
C THR A 639 9.15 -4.11 6.47
N THR A 640 8.38 -3.19 5.90
CA THR A 640 8.15 -1.88 6.51
C THR A 640 7.43 -1.97 7.86
N ASP A 641 6.74 -3.09 8.14
CA ASP A 641 6.19 -3.37 9.48
C ASP A 641 7.28 -3.67 10.53
N HIS A 642 8.41 -4.26 10.13
CA HIS A 642 9.58 -4.39 11.00
C HIS A 642 10.27 -3.04 11.22
N LEU A 643 10.35 -2.22 10.16
CA LEU A 643 11.08 -0.94 10.19
C LEU A 643 10.30 0.17 10.91
N SER A 644 9.00 0.24 10.68
CA SER A 644 8.10 1.24 11.26
C SER A 644 6.69 0.67 11.35
N PRO A 645 6.30 0.02 12.45
CA PRO A 645 5.00 -0.61 12.60
C PRO A 645 3.84 0.39 12.51
N SER A 646 2.66 -0.11 12.18
CA SER A 646 1.41 0.67 12.06
C SER A 646 0.38 0.36 13.14
N ASN A 647 0.50 -0.79 13.78
CA ASN A 647 -0.47 -1.32 14.72
C ASN A 647 -0.54 -0.57 16.06
N ALA A 648 -1.34 -1.08 16.99
CA ALA A 648 -1.53 -0.50 18.32
C ALA A 648 -0.20 -0.35 19.07
N ILE A 649 -0.06 0.78 19.77
CA ILE A 649 1.13 1.07 20.59
C ILE A 649 0.96 0.37 21.95
N MET A 650 1.94 -0.46 22.28
CA MET A 650 2.00 -1.15 23.56
C MET A 650 2.58 -0.23 24.64
N ARG A 651 2.01 -0.25 25.84
CA ARG A 651 2.48 0.55 26.98
C ARG A 651 3.96 0.32 27.30
N THR A 652 4.44 -0.91 27.12
CA THR A 652 5.83 -1.31 27.40
C THR A 652 6.82 -0.91 26.32
N SER A 653 6.35 -0.34 25.19
CA SER A 653 7.22 0.16 24.12
C SER A 653 7.78 1.54 24.45
N ALA A 654 8.88 1.91 23.77
CA ALA A 654 9.45 3.26 23.92
C ALA A 654 8.45 4.37 23.55
N ALA A 655 7.63 4.14 22.52
CA ALA A 655 6.57 5.07 22.16
C ALA A 655 5.46 5.13 23.23
N GLY A 656 5.05 3.99 23.78
CA GLY A 656 4.05 3.94 24.86
C GLY A 656 4.50 4.69 26.11
N GLU A 657 5.74 4.52 26.53
CA GLU A 657 6.33 5.26 27.65
C GLU A 657 6.36 6.78 27.38
N TYR A 658 6.66 7.18 26.15
CA TYR A 658 6.61 8.57 25.74
C TYR A 658 5.19 9.16 25.81
N LEU A 659 4.20 8.44 25.26
CA LEU A 659 2.80 8.87 25.30
C LEU A 659 2.26 8.97 26.72
N GLU A 660 2.61 8.04 27.61
CA GLU A 660 2.25 8.09 29.02
C GLU A 660 2.84 9.34 29.71
N LYS A 661 4.10 9.66 29.42
CA LYS A 661 4.76 10.92 29.89
C LYS A 661 4.08 12.18 29.37
N MET A 662 3.51 12.12 28.17
CA MET A 662 2.71 13.19 27.57
C MET A 662 1.29 13.28 28.15
N GLY A 663 0.92 12.36 29.04
CA GLY A 663 -0.35 12.38 29.76
C GLY A 663 -1.50 11.64 29.07
N LEU A 664 -1.22 10.80 28.04
CA LEU A 664 -2.24 9.98 27.42
C LEU A 664 -2.48 8.70 28.25
N PRO A 665 -3.75 8.34 28.53
CA PRO A 665 -4.06 7.03 29.08
C PRO A 665 -3.86 5.93 28.02
N GLU A 666 -3.58 4.70 28.46
CA GLU A 666 -3.27 3.57 27.57
C GLU A 666 -4.36 3.31 26.52
N GLU A 667 -5.64 3.43 26.93
CA GLU A 667 -6.78 3.25 26.01
C GLU A 667 -6.81 4.27 24.87
N ASP A 668 -6.08 5.38 24.98
CA ASP A 668 -5.99 6.43 23.96
C ASP A 668 -4.66 6.48 23.23
N PHE A 669 -3.77 5.50 23.44
CA PHE A 669 -2.51 5.44 22.71
C PHE A 669 -2.70 5.30 21.20
N ASN A 670 -3.86 4.77 20.77
CA ASN A 670 -4.17 4.59 19.35
C ASN A 670 -3.10 3.70 18.67
N SER A 671 -2.66 4.05 17.47
CA SER A 671 -1.69 3.27 16.72
C SER A 671 -0.46 4.07 16.35
N TYR A 672 0.64 3.39 16.03
CA TYR A 672 1.82 4.02 15.44
C TYR A 672 1.48 4.81 14.17
N ALA A 673 0.59 4.28 13.34
CA ALA A 673 0.18 4.93 12.09
C ALA A 673 -0.38 6.33 12.32
N THR A 674 -1.23 6.51 13.32
CA THR A 674 -1.90 7.79 13.60
C THR A 674 -0.99 8.86 14.19
N HIS A 675 0.15 8.46 14.77
CA HIS A 675 1.13 9.37 15.37
C HIS A 675 2.31 9.75 14.45
N ARG A 676 2.25 9.42 13.16
CA ARG A 676 3.35 9.70 12.22
C ARG A 676 3.55 11.19 11.91
N GLY A 677 2.61 12.05 12.23
CA GLY A 677 2.78 13.50 12.21
C GLY A 677 3.53 14.05 13.42
N ASP A 678 3.78 13.25 14.45
CA ASP A 678 4.66 13.55 15.58
C ASP A 678 5.97 12.77 15.44
N HIS A 679 7.03 13.45 15.04
CA HIS A 679 8.34 12.82 14.85
C HIS A 679 8.92 12.22 16.15
N LEU A 680 8.53 12.71 17.32
CA LEU A 680 9.00 12.17 18.60
C LEU A 680 8.41 10.78 18.89
N THR A 681 7.15 10.56 18.55
CA THR A 681 6.53 9.22 18.61
C THR A 681 7.05 8.33 17.48
N ALA A 682 7.09 8.85 16.26
CA ALA A 682 7.41 8.08 15.06
C ALA A 682 8.88 7.59 15.05
N GLN A 683 9.83 8.36 15.54
CA GLN A 683 11.23 7.89 15.64
C GLN A 683 11.41 6.80 16.70
N ARG A 684 10.56 6.77 17.75
CA ARG A 684 10.54 5.68 18.74
C ARG A 684 9.92 4.39 18.19
N ALA A 685 9.19 4.48 17.08
CA ALA A 685 8.69 3.33 16.34
C ALA A 685 9.75 2.65 15.48
N THR A 686 10.92 3.27 15.29
CA THR A 686 12.00 2.72 14.46
C THR A 686 12.46 1.37 15.01
N PHE A 687 12.26 0.31 14.22
CA PHE A 687 12.49 -1.08 14.60
C PHE A 687 11.74 -1.56 15.86
N ALA A 688 10.59 -0.97 16.15
CA ALA A 688 9.84 -1.29 17.36
C ALA A 688 9.05 -2.61 17.29
N ASN A 689 9.06 -3.29 16.16
CA ASN A 689 8.34 -4.56 16.00
C ASN A 689 8.96 -5.66 16.89
N PRO A 690 8.14 -6.34 17.74
CA PRO A 690 8.64 -7.39 18.63
C PRO A 690 9.06 -8.67 17.91
N THR A 691 8.74 -8.84 16.63
CA THR A 691 9.16 -10.01 15.83
C THR A 691 10.50 -9.78 15.11
N LEU A 692 11.05 -8.58 15.16
CA LEU A 692 12.34 -8.26 14.55
C LEU A 692 13.44 -9.16 15.09
N LYS A 693 14.29 -9.65 14.20
CA LYS A 693 15.50 -10.44 14.55
C LYS A 693 16.74 -9.67 14.11
N ASN A 694 17.35 -8.96 15.04
CA ASN A 694 18.65 -8.34 14.83
C ASN A 694 19.74 -9.38 15.13
N GLU A 695 20.47 -9.83 14.12
CA GLU A 695 21.49 -10.88 14.23
C GLU A 695 22.68 -10.49 15.12
N MET A 696 22.78 -9.23 15.50
CA MET A 696 23.74 -8.75 16.51
C MET A 696 23.36 -9.17 17.93
N VAL A 697 22.12 -9.58 18.18
CA VAL A 697 21.61 -9.94 19.51
C VAL A 697 21.37 -11.44 19.59
N ILE A 698 22.30 -12.12 20.29
CA ILE A 698 22.30 -13.57 20.44
C ILE A 698 22.09 -13.94 21.92
N GLU A 699 21.14 -14.82 22.18
CA GLU A 699 20.86 -15.39 23.49
C GLU A 699 20.79 -16.92 23.34
N ASN A 700 21.53 -17.64 24.15
CA ASN A 700 21.62 -19.10 24.12
C ASN A 700 21.99 -19.67 22.72
N GLY A 701 22.84 -18.98 21.98
CA GLY A 701 23.31 -19.40 20.64
C GLY A 701 22.29 -19.16 19.50
N GLN A 702 21.19 -18.49 19.79
CA GLN A 702 20.17 -18.14 18.79
C GLN A 702 19.92 -16.64 18.74
N VAL A 703 19.52 -16.14 17.58
CA VAL A 703 19.12 -14.75 17.44
C VAL A 703 17.82 -14.51 18.22
N LYS A 704 17.86 -13.54 19.13
CA LYS A 704 16.71 -13.18 19.94
C LYS A 704 15.78 -12.25 19.16
N ALA A 705 14.50 -12.62 19.09
CA ALA A 705 13.47 -11.74 18.54
C ALA A 705 13.13 -10.61 19.52
N GLY A 706 12.86 -9.43 19.00
CA GLY A 706 12.46 -8.25 19.74
C GLY A 706 13.02 -6.97 19.13
N SER A 707 12.54 -5.84 19.64
CA SER A 707 13.10 -4.53 19.30
C SER A 707 14.39 -4.29 20.09
N LEU A 708 15.44 -4.98 19.72
CA LEU A 708 16.71 -5.04 20.44
C LEU A 708 17.89 -4.63 19.55
N ALA A 709 18.90 -4.04 20.16
CA ALA A 709 20.17 -3.71 19.54
C ALA A 709 21.33 -3.94 20.49
N ARG A 710 22.53 -3.95 19.94
CA ARG A 710 23.77 -4.05 20.70
C ARG A 710 24.62 -2.80 20.46
N ILE A 711 24.90 -2.06 21.51
CA ILE A 711 25.70 -0.84 21.43
C ILE A 711 27.18 -1.22 21.35
N GLU A 712 27.88 -0.77 20.33
CA GLU A 712 29.28 -0.98 20.11
C GLU A 712 30.10 0.29 20.41
N PRO A 713 31.36 0.19 20.90
CA PRO A 713 32.17 -1.04 21.06
C PRO A 713 31.92 -1.83 22.35
N GLU A 714 31.06 -1.34 23.26
CA GLU A 714 30.86 -1.94 24.60
C GLU A 714 30.19 -3.31 24.57
N GLY A 715 29.45 -3.63 23.49
CA GLY A 715 28.73 -4.90 23.35
C GLY A 715 27.48 -4.98 24.24
N LYS A 716 26.95 -3.85 24.70
CA LYS A 716 25.78 -3.78 25.58
C LYS A 716 24.48 -3.97 24.78
N VAL A 717 23.72 -5.00 25.14
CA VAL A 717 22.38 -5.24 24.59
C VAL A 717 21.35 -4.35 25.30
N THR A 718 20.56 -3.62 24.50
CA THR A 718 19.50 -2.75 24.96
C THR A 718 18.29 -2.88 24.05
N ARG A 719 17.17 -2.24 24.43
CA ARG A 719 16.08 -1.96 23.51
C ARG A 719 16.61 -1.07 22.37
N MET A 720 16.04 -1.23 21.18
CA MET A 720 16.48 -0.46 19.99
C MET A 720 16.52 1.06 20.24
N TRP A 721 15.49 1.60 20.91
CA TRP A 721 15.41 3.03 21.16
C TRP A 721 16.58 3.56 22.00
N GLU A 722 16.95 2.90 23.07
CA GLU A 722 18.10 3.31 23.91
C GLU A 722 19.43 3.27 23.15
N ALA A 723 19.60 2.29 22.25
CA ALA A 723 20.76 2.25 21.37
C ALA A 723 20.78 3.45 20.41
N ILE A 724 19.63 3.77 19.81
CA ILE A 724 19.49 4.94 18.93
C ILE A 724 19.83 6.24 19.70
N GLU A 725 19.25 6.44 20.88
CA GLU A 725 19.57 7.62 21.72
C GLU A 725 21.05 7.72 22.04
N THR A 726 21.68 6.61 22.43
CA THR A 726 23.10 6.57 22.74
C THR A 726 23.96 6.97 21.54
N TYR A 727 23.66 6.43 20.35
CA TYR A 727 24.40 6.78 19.14
C TYR A 727 24.13 8.22 18.67
N MET A 728 22.90 8.73 18.85
CA MET A 728 22.59 10.14 18.58
C MET A 728 23.41 11.08 19.49
N GLU A 729 23.49 10.80 20.78
CA GLU A 729 24.31 11.57 21.75
C GLU A 729 25.80 11.57 21.38
N ARG A 730 26.31 10.44 20.88
CA ARG A 730 27.69 10.30 20.40
C ARG A 730 27.92 10.92 19.03
N LYS A 731 26.87 11.31 18.32
CA LYS A 731 26.92 11.70 16.88
C LYS A 731 27.61 10.63 16.03
N GLN A 732 27.38 9.36 16.34
CA GLN A 732 27.93 8.20 15.64
C GLN A 732 27.20 7.96 14.33
N PRO A 733 27.88 8.01 13.17
CA PRO A 733 27.27 7.60 11.91
C PRO A 733 27.00 6.09 11.90
N LEU A 734 25.82 5.71 11.40
CA LEU A 734 25.34 4.34 11.43
C LEU A 734 25.15 3.76 10.02
N ILE A 735 25.20 2.43 9.96
CA ILE A 735 24.89 1.62 8.77
C ILE A 735 23.97 0.47 9.18
N ILE A 736 23.17 0.01 8.23
CA ILE A 736 22.37 -1.20 8.38
C ILE A 736 22.80 -2.19 7.29
N ILE A 737 23.01 -3.44 7.70
CA ILE A 737 23.30 -4.55 6.78
C ILE A 737 22.09 -5.46 6.75
N ALA A 738 21.63 -5.83 5.57
CA ALA A 738 20.40 -6.62 5.40
C ALA A 738 20.53 -7.67 4.28
N GLY A 739 19.55 -8.57 4.24
CA GLY A 739 19.46 -9.62 3.24
C GLY A 739 18.64 -9.20 2.01
N ALA A 740 18.00 -10.18 1.37
CA ALA A 740 17.19 -9.98 0.18
C ALA A 740 15.82 -9.35 0.51
N ASP A 741 15.23 -8.71 -0.49
CA ASP A 741 13.89 -8.17 -0.45
C ASP A 741 13.63 -7.17 0.72
N TYR A 742 14.60 -6.28 0.95
CA TYR A 742 14.53 -5.31 2.05
C TYR A 742 13.51 -4.22 1.79
N GLY A 743 12.58 -4.02 2.73
CA GLY A 743 11.58 -2.96 2.70
C GLY A 743 10.25 -3.34 2.05
N GLN A 744 9.92 -4.63 2.00
CA GLN A 744 8.61 -5.10 1.53
C GLN A 744 7.45 -4.47 2.31
N GLY A 745 6.28 -4.44 1.70
CA GLY A 745 5.04 -4.05 2.36
C GLY A 745 4.58 -2.64 2.05
N SER A 746 4.06 -1.92 3.04
CA SER A 746 3.47 -0.60 2.86
C SER A 746 4.50 0.47 2.47
N SER A 747 4.04 1.49 1.74
CA SER A 747 4.87 2.60 1.22
C SER A 747 5.27 3.64 2.28
N ARG A 748 5.66 3.21 3.46
CA ARG A 748 5.93 4.07 4.62
C ARG A 748 7.25 4.82 4.49
N ASP A 749 7.19 6.13 4.29
CA ASP A 749 8.36 6.99 4.31
C ASP A 749 9.03 7.05 5.69
N TRP A 750 8.28 6.86 6.79
CA TRP A 750 8.84 6.77 8.14
C TRP A 750 9.80 5.58 8.35
N ALA A 751 9.71 4.52 7.54
CA ALA A 751 10.73 3.48 7.51
C ALA A 751 12.12 4.03 7.10
N ALA A 752 12.16 5.10 6.31
CA ALA A 752 13.37 5.83 5.94
C ALA A 752 13.63 7.05 6.85
N LYS A 753 12.61 7.81 7.22
CA LYS A 753 12.73 8.97 8.12
C LYS A 753 13.28 8.56 9.48
N GLY A 754 12.78 7.47 10.06
CA GLY A 754 13.21 6.98 11.36
C GLY A 754 14.69 6.62 11.39
N VAL A 755 15.17 5.88 10.42
CA VAL A 755 16.59 5.50 10.33
C VAL A 755 17.48 6.72 10.04
N ARG A 756 17.00 7.65 9.22
CA ARG A 756 17.74 8.91 8.97
C ARG A 756 17.89 9.74 10.23
N LEU A 757 16.84 9.90 11.00
CA LEU A 757 16.87 10.64 12.28
C LEU A 757 17.75 9.92 13.32
N ALA A 758 17.85 8.60 13.27
CA ALA A 758 18.75 7.82 14.12
C ALA A 758 20.23 7.98 13.77
N GLY A 759 20.57 8.55 12.61
CA GLY A 759 21.94 8.74 12.14
C GLY A 759 22.42 7.70 11.15
N VAL A 760 21.52 6.91 10.55
CA VAL A 760 21.87 5.95 9.48
C VAL A 760 22.21 6.71 8.20
N GLU A 761 23.42 6.49 7.69
CA GLU A 761 23.95 7.12 6.47
C GLU A 761 23.83 6.22 5.24
N ALA A 762 23.89 4.92 5.42
CA ALA A 762 23.82 3.94 4.35
C ALA A 762 23.14 2.65 4.81
N ILE A 763 22.54 1.95 3.85
CA ILE A 763 22.01 0.60 4.04
C ILE A 763 22.56 -0.28 2.92
N VAL A 764 23.17 -1.42 3.27
CA VAL A 764 23.66 -2.40 2.31
C VAL A 764 22.80 -3.65 2.40
N ALA A 765 22.14 -4.01 1.31
CA ALA A 765 21.26 -5.17 1.23
C ALA A 765 21.55 -6.02 -0.01
N GLU A 766 21.03 -7.24 -0.06
CA GLU A 766 21.09 -8.09 -1.26
C GLU A 766 20.07 -7.63 -2.33
N GLY A 767 19.04 -6.89 -1.95
CA GLY A 767 18.04 -6.28 -2.82
C GLY A 767 17.05 -5.43 -2.05
N PHE A 768 16.47 -4.44 -2.72
CA PHE A 768 15.51 -3.50 -2.15
C PHE A 768 14.17 -3.58 -2.86
N GLU A 769 13.08 -3.46 -2.11
CA GLU A 769 11.78 -3.15 -2.69
C GLU A 769 11.76 -1.68 -3.18
N ARG A 770 11.11 -1.45 -4.30
CA ARG A 770 11.17 -0.18 -5.03
C ARG A 770 10.82 1.05 -4.19
N ILE A 771 9.66 1.04 -3.56
CA ILE A 771 9.16 2.22 -2.83
C ILE A 771 10.09 2.56 -1.66
N HIS A 772 10.53 1.55 -0.91
CA HIS A 772 11.42 1.78 0.22
C HIS A 772 12.78 2.32 -0.21
N ARG A 773 13.34 1.81 -1.30
CA ARG A 773 14.57 2.34 -1.90
C ARG A 773 14.42 3.82 -2.24
N THR A 774 13.32 4.19 -2.91
CA THR A 774 13.04 5.59 -3.27
C THR A 774 12.88 6.48 -2.02
N ASN A 775 12.24 5.99 -0.97
CA ASN A 775 12.13 6.71 0.29
C ASN A 775 13.49 6.93 0.97
N LEU A 776 14.38 5.94 0.93
CA LEU A 776 15.75 6.08 1.43
C LEU A 776 16.49 7.20 0.70
N VAL A 777 16.46 7.21 -0.63
CA VAL A 777 17.05 8.28 -1.45
C VAL A 777 16.45 9.63 -1.09
N GLY A 778 15.13 9.70 -0.97
CA GLY A 778 14.40 10.92 -0.61
C GLY A 778 14.77 11.50 0.76
N MET A 779 15.17 10.65 1.69
CA MET A 779 15.70 11.06 3.00
C MET A 779 17.23 11.24 3.02
N GLY A 780 17.89 11.03 1.89
CA GLY A 780 19.35 11.12 1.80
C GLY A 780 20.08 9.98 2.52
N VAL A 781 19.50 8.79 2.59
CA VAL A 781 20.15 7.55 3.03
C VAL A 781 20.62 6.80 1.78
N LEU A 782 21.88 6.42 1.72
CA LEU A 782 22.48 5.79 0.55
C LEU A 782 22.11 4.29 0.48
N PRO A 783 21.31 3.85 -0.49
CA PRO A 783 21.05 2.42 -0.69
C PRO A 783 22.17 1.79 -1.51
N LEU A 784 22.74 0.71 -1.00
CA LEU A 784 23.82 -0.06 -1.62
C LEU A 784 23.42 -1.52 -1.73
N GLU A 785 23.78 -2.15 -2.84
CA GLU A 785 23.42 -3.55 -3.10
C GLU A 785 24.66 -4.40 -3.21
N PHE A 786 24.69 -5.52 -2.49
CA PHE A 786 25.73 -6.52 -2.64
C PHE A 786 25.73 -7.10 -4.05
N LYS A 787 26.93 -7.42 -4.55
CA LYS A 787 27.05 -8.19 -5.80
C LYS A 787 26.52 -9.61 -5.62
N PRO A 788 26.00 -10.25 -6.68
CA PRO A 788 25.52 -11.63 -6.58
C PRO A 788 26.54 -12.58 -5.93
N GLY A 789 26.08 -13.39 -4.99
CA GLY A 789 26.91 -14.33 -4.25
C GLY A 789 27.65 -13.74 -3.03
N THR A 790 27.54 -12.44 -2.79
CA THR A 790 28.12 -11.76 -1.63
C THR A 790 26.99 -11.27 -0.71
N ASN A 791 27.06 -11.55 0.57
CA ASN A 791 26.10 -11.10 1.56
C ASN A 791 26.75 -11.06 2.97
N ARG A 792 25.96 -10.70 3.97
CA ARG A 792 26.42 -10.62 5.36
C ARG A 792 27.01 -11.94 5.88
N LEU A 793 26.44 -13.07 5.45
CA LEU A 793 26.88 -14.41 5.89
C LEU A 793 28.22 -14.80 5.25
N THR A 794 28.38 -14.59 3.95
CA THR A 794 29.65 -14.87 3.24
C THR A 794 30.80 -13.98 3.73
N LEU A 795 30.47 -12.76 4.19
CA LEU A 795 31.43 -11.81 4.74
C LEU A 795 31.66 -12.00 6.24
N GLY A 796 30.87 -12.83 6.91
CA GLY A 796 30.99 -13.08 8.35
C GLY A 796 30.76 -11.80 9.18
N ILE A 797 29.84 -10.94 8.79
CA ILE A 797 29.52 -9.69 9.51
C ILE A 797 28.74 -10.03 10.79
N ASP A 798 29.27 -9.61 11.95
CA ASP A 798 28.65 -9.83 13.26
C ASP A 798 28.21 -8.55 13.99
N GLY A 799 28.48 -7.39 13.38
CA GLY A 799 28.11 -6.07 13.91
C GLY A 799 29.19 -5.39 14.78
N THR A 800 30.34 -6.05 15.01
CA THR A 800 31.45 -5.44 15.75
C THR A 800 32.37 -4.57 14.87
N GLU A 801 32.14 -4.60 13.56
CA GLU A 801 32.96 -3.91 12.56
C GLU A 801 32.64 -2.41 12.50
N THR A 802 33.55 -1.66 11.91
CA THR A 802 33.29 -0.33 11.36
C THR A 802 33.31 -0.39 9.84
N PHE A 803 32.58 0.55 9.20
CA PHE A 803 32.39 0.54 7.77
C PHE A 803 32.65 1.91 7.15
N ASP A 804 33.35 1.91 6.00
CA ASP A 804 33.49 3.09 5.15
C ASP A 804 32.89 2.77 3.77
N VAL A 805 32.37 3.78 3.09
CA VAL A 805 31.95 3.70 1.68
C VAL A 805 32.74 4.70 0.87
N ILE A 806 33.43 4.22 -0.15
CA ILE A 806 34.34 5.00 -0.99
C ILE A 806 33.94 4.88 -2.46
N GLY A 807 34.01 5.97 -3.19
CA GLY A 807 33.77 6.05 -4.62
C GLY A 807 32.86 7.22 -5.01
N GLU A 808 32.87 7.54 -6.30
CA GLU A 808 32.03 8.60 -6.87
C GLU A 808 30.62 8.06 -7.11
N ARG A 809 29.63 8.78 -6.59
CA ARG A 809 28.21 8.42 -6.71
C ARG A 809 27.64 8.91 -8.03
N THR A 810 27.58 8.01 -9.00
CA THR A 810 26.85 8.18 -10.28
C THR A 810 25.76 7.10 -10.37
N PRO A 811 24.78 7.21 -11.27
CA PRO A 811 23.70 6.23 -11.36
C PRO A 811 24.22 4.79 -11.48
N ARG A 812 23.87 3.93 -10.52
CA ARG A 812 24.24 2.51 -10.44
C ARG A 812 25.76 2.22 -10.47
N ALA A 813 26.56 3.19 -10.04
CA ALA A 813 28.00 3.04 -9.99
C ALA A 813 28.46 1.94 -9.02
N ASP A 814 29.60 1.37 -9.29
CA ASP A 814 30.29 0.49 -8.33
C ASP A 814 31.02 1.34 -7.31
N LEU A 815 30.68 1.15 -6.04
CA LEU A 815 31.37 1.73 -4.90
C LEU A 815 32.12 0.64 -4.12
N THR A 816 32.98 1.05 -3.22
CA THR A 816 33.73 0.12 -2.35
C THR A 816 33.22 0.25 -0.92
N LEU A 817 32.70 -0.86 -0.36
CA LEU A 817 32.44 -1.01 1.07
C LEU A 817 33.70 -1.53 1.73
N VAL A 818 34.26 -0.74 2.63
CA VAL A 818 35.44 -1.13 3.42
C VAL A 818 34.99 -1.58 4.81
N ILE A 819 35.25 -2.82 5.14
CA ILE A 819 34.90 -3.44 6.42
C ILE A 819 36.16 -3.51 7.27
N GLN A 820 36.18 -2.81 8.41
CA GLN A 820 37.24 -2.90 9.37
C GLN A 820 36.80 -3.77 10.54
N ARG A 821 37.41 -4.92 10.66
CA ARG A 821 37.09 -5.89 11.69
C ARG A 821 37.73 -5.53 13.04
N LYS A 822 37.18 -6.05 14.11
CA LYS A 822 37.68 -5.86 15.48
C LYS A 822 39.14 -6.32 15.67
N ASN A 823 39.55 -7.34 14.94
CA ASN A 823 40.94 -7.86 14.97
C ASN A 823 41.94 -7.02 14.13
N GLY A 824 41.48 -5.93 13.52
CA GLY A 824 42.28 -5.07 12.65
C GLY A 824 42.34 -5.46 11.19
N GLU A 825 41.70 -6.58 10.77
CA GLU A 825 41.60 -6.99 9.38
C GLU A 825 40.75 -5.99 8.62
N ARG A 826 41.16 -5.64 7.40
CA ARG A 826 40.43 -4.73 6.50
C ARG A 826 40.06 -5.48 5.23
N VAL A 827 38.76 -5.49 4.94
CA VAL A 827 38.19 -6.16 3.75
C VAL A 827 37.49 -5.11 2.87
N SER A 828 37.80 -5.11 1.59
CA SER A 828 37.16 -4.24 0.60
C SER A 828 36.22 -5.05 -0.30
N VAL A 829 34.98 -4.62 -0.40
CA VAL A 829 33.92 -5.33 -1.12
C VAL A 829 33.25 -4.37 -2.13
N PRO A 830 33.14 -4.77 -3.41
CA PRO A 830 32.37 -3.96 -4.37
C PRO A 830 30.87 -4.04 -4.07
N VAL A 831 30.20 -2.89 -4.12
CA VAL A 831 28.75 -2.77 -3.98
C VAL A 831 28.20 -1.85 -5.05
N THR A 832 26.96 -2.07 -5.46
CA THR A 832 26.26 -1.23 -6.43
C THR A 832 25.56 -0.09 -5.73
N CYS A 833 25.82 1.14 -6.16
CA CYS A 833 25.10 2.33 -5.73
C CYS A 833 23.68 2.32 -6.33
N ARG A 834 22.65 2.22 -5.48
CA ARG A 834 21.26 2.17 -5.91
C ARG A 834 20.60 3.55 -5.94
N LEU A 835 21.37 4.55 -6.33
CA LEU A 835 20.86 5.76 -6.95
C LEU A 835 20.70 5.42 -8.44
N ASP A 836 19.47 5.24 -8.90
CA ASP A 836 19.21 4.61 -10.20
C ASP A 836 19.11 5.65 -11.34
N THR A 837 18.88 6.93 -11.03
CA THR A 837 18.76 8.03 -11.98
C THR A 837 19.68 9.20 -11.59
N ALA A 838 19.96 10.08 -12.56
CA ALA A 838 20.70 11.32 -12.31
C ALA A 838 19.96 12.27 -11.36
N GLU A 839 18.63 12.29 -11.41
CA GLU A 839 17.80 13.07 -10.47
C GLU A 839 17.92 12.52 -9.04
N GLU A 840 17.96 11.21 -8.85
CA GLU A 840 18.18 10.61 -7.53
C GLU A 840 19.55 10.97 -6.96
N VAL A 841 20.60 11.00 -7.79
CA VAL A 841 21.93 11.47 -7.36
C VAL A 841 21.85 12.93 -6.89
N SER A 842 21.19 13.79 -7.65
CA SER A 842 21.01 15.20 -7.31
C SER A 842 20.24 15.38 -5.97
N ILE A 843 19.18 14.60 -5.76
CA ILE A 843 18.41 14.61 -4.51
C ILE A 843 19.28 14.17 -3.33
N TYR A 844 20.01 13.08 -3.50
CA TYR A 844 20.90 12.57 -2.45
C TYR A 844 21.99 13.61 -2.08
N GLU A 845 22.64 14.20 -3.07
CA GLU A 845 23.70 15.21 -2.85
C GLU A 845 23.16 16.50 -2.17
N ALA A 846 21.89 16.84 -2.41
CA ALA A 846 21.23 17.95 -1.70
C ALA A 846 20.92 17.64 -0.21
N GLY A 847 21.12 16.40 0.23
CA GLY A 847 20.80 15.95 1.58
C GLY A 847 19.40 15.32 1.70
N GLY A 848 18.68 15.18 0.61
CA GLY A 848 17.35 14.63 0.50
C GLY A 848 16.39 15.55 -0.26
N VAL A 849 15.20 15.02 -0.56
CA VAL A 849 14.21 15.76 -1.36
C VAL A 849 13.65 16.99 -0.63
N LEU A 850 13.52 16.92 0.69
CA LEU A 850 12.97 18.02 1.50
C LEU A 850 13.93 19.22 1.49
N GLN A 851 15.22 18.98 1.60
CA GLN A 851 16.26 20.00 1.46
C GLN A 851 16.26 20.59 0.05
N ARG A 852 16.08 19.75 -0.97
CA ARG A 852 16.01 20.20 -2.36
C ARG A 852 14.81 21.12 -2.59
N PHE A 853 13.63 20.80 -2.03
CA PHE A 853 12.47 21.68 -2.12
C PHE A 853 12.74 23.07 -1.54
N ALA A 854 13.36 23.13 -0.36
CA ALA A 854 13.69 24.42 0.26
C ALA A 854 14.64 25.25 -0.62
N GLN A 855 15.65 24.64 -1.23
CA GLN A 855 16.57 25.30 -2.16
C GLN A 855 15.81 25.85 -3.38
N ASP A 856 15.00 25.05 -4.04
CA ASP A 856 14.25 25.43 -5.24
C ASP A 856 13.32 26.63 -4.99
N PHE A 857 12.60 26.65 -3.87
CA PHE A 857 11.70 27.75 -3.51
C PHE A 857 12.44 29.04 -3.15
N LEU A 858 13.56 28.94 -2.46
CA LEU A 858 14.38 30.10 -2.12
C LEU A 858 15.08 30.71 -3.34
N GLU A 859 15.57 29.89 -4.27
CA GLU A 859 16.14 30.35 -5.54
C GLU A 859 15.09 31.03 -6.41
N SER A 860 13.88 30.49 -6.49
CA SER A 860 12.75 31.08 -7.21
C SER A 860 12.33 32.43 -6.62
N SER A 861 12.34 32.56 -5.29
CA SER A 861 12.00 33.80 -4.59
C SER A 861 13.07 34.86 -4.74
N ALA A 862 14.34 34.49 -4.90
CA ALA A 862 15.44 35.43 -5.13
C ALA A 862 15.49 35.96 -6.58
N ALA A 863 14.90 35.17 -7.54
CA ALA A 863 14.84 35.54 -8.95
C ALA A 863 13.61 36.39 -9.31
N ALA A 864 12.59 36.45 -8.46
CA ALA A 864 11.40 37.28 -8.59
C ALA A 864 11.56 38.65 -7.87
#